data_1717f891f806b603aeffa3353573f7cb
#
_entry.id   1717f891f806b603aeffa3353573f7cb
#
_cell.length_a   1.000
_cell.length_b   1.000
_cell.length_c   1.000
_cell.angle_alpha   90.00
_cell.angle_beta   90.00
_cell.angle_gamma   90.00
#
_symmetry.space_group_name_H-M   'P 1'
#
loop_
_entity.id
_entity.type
_entity.pdbx_description
1 polymer ?
#
loop_
_entity_poly.entity_id
_entity_poly.type
_entity_poly.pdbx_seq_one_letter_code
_entity_poly.pdbx_strand_id
1 'polypeptide(L)'
;MNVPPDPQAPRPSSPTGANTPPDPPLGHSPGTQPPRTLLGTVLKVAEKIGFVPPKLKEEVRVPKLRVTESDREPWEFDLIGERYVLGRSSSCEIKVNSSIASKEHLSISRNSRDRRSPFVIKDRKSTNGLYRGKQRIERIELKHGDILTLGPAALADGVTLEFIDPPPVYVRIFQYSLYGVTGISALLALFILVEWQKFQVNPLPQSTIGPVVIYDRNNKPLREPYSTTHVEHKSLAEFGPYLPQAVVSSEDTRFNWHLGIDPLGIARAIVTNLRGGGIREGASTITQQVARSLYRDYVGTEDSAGRKIREAIVALKLEMFYSKDQILMLYLNRVFLGIDLFGFEDAAQFYFGKAAKDLELSEAATLVGILPAPNSLNPIDNYSDALEYRNRVIARMRAKGFVNQDEADRARRSRVEINPRAKQILEDTIAPYFYNQIFLEMEELLGSQFAREGNLIVETGLDPNMQIAMETALDQAIAANGGVSQGAMVTLDFRNGETLAMVGGADYGESQFNRATQALRQPGSTFKIFAYAAALEQGISPGTAYSCEGLDWEGQSFEGCQRSGGAVDMYTGLAQSENVVALRVAQEASLGAIVRLAKELGITSELNPVPGLVLGQSETTLFEMTGAYGAIANRGQWARPHLIRRILDSGDCVDRNDPRTCRVVYDNTTESGALAEVLSVNTAMTLTDMLRGGVAGGTGSAAAIGLGEAGKTGTTNDGVDLLFIGYVPDRSIVTGVWLGNDDNAPTGSSSGLAASLWGDYTRKLVGR
;
A
#
# COMPACT_ATOMS: atom_id res chain seq x y z
N MET A 1 -2.96 5.54 -67.80
CA MET A 1 -3.82 4.72 -68.63
C MET A 1 -4.53 3.71 -67.72
N ASN A 2 -5.83 3.87 -67.66
CA ASN A 2 -6.90 2.90 -67.29
C ASN A 2 -6.65 1.78 -66.27
N VAL A 3 -7.35 1.93 -65.17
CA VAL A 3 -7.99 0.90 -64.37
C VAL A 3 -9.16 0.29 -65.15
N PRO A 4 -9.54 -1.00 -65.02
CA PRO A 4 -10.60 -1.44 -64.13
C PRO A 4 -10.53 -2.92 -63.67
N PRO A 5 -11.59 -3.51 -63.06
CA PRO A 5 -11.93 -3.55 -61.65
C PRO A 5 -12.03 -4.98 -61.08
N ASP A 6 -12.22 -5.04 -59.76
CA ASP A 6 -12.69 -6.10 -58.85
C ASP A 6 -13.62 -7.19 -59.44
N PRO A 7 -13.60 -8.44 -58.91
CA PRO A 7 -14.78 -8.91 -58.23
C PRO A 7 -14.61 -9.80 -56.96
N GLN A 8 -15.33 -9.40 -55.87
CA GLN A 8 -16.20 -10.25 -55.02
C GLN A 8 -15.58 -11.34 -54.15
N ALA A 9 -15.55 -11.06 -52.85
CA ALA A 9 -15.60 -12.05 -51.77
C ALA A 9 -17.01 -12.10 -51.13
N PRO A 10 -17.50 -13.25 -50.67
CA PRO A 10 -18.89 -13.44 -50.22
C PRO A 10 -19.07 -13.08 -48.75
N ARG A 11 -20.23 -12.48 -48.44
CA ARG A 11 -20.74 -12.22 -47.07
C ARG A 11 -21.22 -13.52 -46.42
N PRO A 12 -21.02 -13.70 -45.12
CA PRO A 12 -21.76 -14.70 -44.37
C PRO A 12 -23.10 -14.16 -43.88
N SER A 13 -24.09 -15.03 -43.94
CA SER A 13 -25.50 -14.90 -43.63
C SER A 13 -25.79 -14.71 -42.15
N SER A 14 -26.76 -13.84 -41.85
CA SER A 14 -27.39 -13.67 -40.54
C SER A 14 -28.28 -14.87 -40.16
N PRO A 15 -28.39 -15.20 -38.87
CA PRO A 15 -29.57 -15.89 -38.35
C PRO A 15 -30.53 -14.90 -37.68
N THR A 16 -31.77 -14.98 -38.17
CA THR A 16 -33.00 -14.42 -37.61
C THR A 16 -33.38 -15.11 -36.30
N GLY A 17 -33.93 -14.36 -35.35
CA GLY A 17 -34.62 -14.93 -34.20
C GLY A 17 -34.86 -13.89 -33.11
N ALA A 18 -35.92 -13.10 -33.27
CA ALA A 18 -36.42 -12.15 -32.31
C ALA A 18 -37.07 -12.84 -31.11
N ASN A 19 -36.85 -12.25 -29.91
CA ASN A 19 -37.86 -12.22 -28.85
C ASN A 19 -37.60 -10.99 -27.98
N THR A 20 -38.37 -9.95 -28.25
CA THR A 20 -38.60 -8.81 -27.35
C THR A 20 -39.65 -9.20 -26.31
N PRO A 21 -39.46 -8.92 -25.04
CA PRO A 21 -40.55 -8.96 -24.06
C PRO A 21 -41.36 -7.65 -24.08
N PRO A 22 -42.69 -7.71 -23.76
CA PRO A 22 -43.59 -6.58 -23.89
C PRO A 22 -43.45 -5.52 -22.81
N ASP A 23 -43.77 -4.28 -23.19
CA ASP A 23 -43.88 -3.11 -22.30
C ASP A 23 -44.92 -3.33 -21.21
N PRO A 24 -44.67 -2.84 -19.98
CA PRO A 24 -45.67 -2.77 -18.90
C PRO A 24 -46.55 -1.51 -19.05
N PRO A 25 -47.83 -1.58 -18.64
CA PRO A 25 -48.81 -0.51 -18.85
C PRO A 25 -48.57 0.68 -17.92
N LEU A 26 -48.86 1.85 -18.44
CA LEU A 26 -48.95 3.15 -17.72
C LEU A 26 -50.11 3.14 -16.71
N GLY A 27 -49.83 3.57 -15.51
CA GLY A 27 -50.83 4.08 -14.57
C GLY A 27 -50.55 3.78 -13.12
N HIS A 28 -50.15 4.81 -12.38
CA HIS A 28 -50.68 5.40 -11.15
C HIS A 28 -49.60 6.13 -10.39
N SER A 29 -49.88 7.38 -10.03
CA SER A 29 -49.05 8.29 -9.23
C SER A 29 -48.66 7.68 -7.90
N PRO A 30 -47.41 7.80 -7.44
CA PRO A 30 -47.01 7.34 -6.12
C PRO A 30 -47.37 8.40 -5.07
N GLY A 31 -48.14 7.95 -4.08
CA GLY A 31 -48.35 8.67 -2.83
C GLY A 31 -47.01 8.87 -2.11
N THR A 32 -46.87 10.05 -1.54
CA THR A 32 -45.76 10.46 -0.69
C THR A 32 -45.51 9.45 0.45
N GLN A 33 -44.39 8.73 0.40
CA GLN A 33 -43.89 7.95 1.54
C GLN A 33 -43.22 8.89 2.55
N PRO A 34 -43.43 8.68 3.84
CA PRO A 34 -42.74 9.45 4.88
C PRO A 34 -41.24 9.16 4.92
N PRO A 35 -40.39 10.08 5.40
CA PRO A 35 -38.93 9.94 5.36
C PRO A 35 -38.49 8.71 6.17
N ARG A 36 -37.70 7.87 5.53
CA ARG A 36 -37.07 6.69 6.15
C ARG A 36 -36.15 7.15 7.28
N THR A 37 -36.49 6.83 8.52
CA THR A 37 -35.66 7.08 9.69
C THR A 37 -34.39 6.24 9.65
N LEU A 38 -33.27 6.81 10.06
CA LEU A 38 -31.95 6.14 10.20
C LEU A 38 -32.05 4.80 10.97
N LEU A 39 -32.99 4.67 11.89
CA LEU A 39 -33.26 3.48 12.67
C LEU A 39 -33.72 2.30 11.80
N GLY A 40 -34.52 2.54 10.76
CA GLY A 40 -34.99 1.50 9.83
C GLY A 40 -33.90 0.96 8.92
N THR A 41 -32.86 1.76 8.63
CA THR A 41 -31.73 1.34 7.82
C THR A 41 -30.74 0.48 8.65
N VAL A 42 -30.52 0.85 9.91
CA VAL A 42 -29.67 0.10 10.85
C VAL A 42 -30.28 -1.28 11.14
N LEU A 43 -31.59 -1.37 11.32
CA LEU A 43 -32.28 -2.64 11.54
C LEU A 43 -32.20 -3.58 10.33
N LYS A 44 -32.29 -3.06 9.09
CA LYS A 44 -32.14 -3.88 7.88
C LYS A 44 -30.70 -4.37 7.65
N VAL A 45 -29.70 -3.62 8.11
CA VAL A 45 -28.30 -4.06 8.06
C VAL A 45 -28.05 -5.12 9.13
N ALA A 46 -28.63 -4.99 10.31
CA ALA A 46 -28.53 -5.99 11.37
C ALA A 46 -29.19 -7.33 10.97
N GLU A 47 -30.30 -7.28 10.24
CA GLU A 47 -30.98 -8.46 9.69
C GLU A 47 -30.16 -9.20 8.63
N LYS A 48 -29.39 -8.45 7.82
CA LYS A 48 -28.50 -9.02 6.79
C LYS A 48 -27.24 -9.68 7.35
N ILE A 49 -26.85 -9.33 8.59
CA ILE A 49 -25.69 -9.90 9.30
C ILE A 49 -26.09 -11.12 10.16
N GLY A 50 -27.37 -11.54 10.11
CA GLY A 50 -27.85 -12.69 10.88
C GLY A 50 -27.97 -12.41 12.39
N PHE A 51 -27.99 -11.13 12.79
CA PHE A 51 -28.24 -10.74 14.17
C PHE A 51 -29.76 -10.78 14.43
N VAL A 52 -30.25 -11.94 14.90
CA VAL A 52 -31.57 -12.05 15.49
C VAL A 52 -31.45 -11.54 16.93
N PRO A 53 -32.02 -10.38 17.27
CA PRO A 53 -32.04 -9.98 18.69
C PRO A 53 -32.75 -11.05 19.47
N PRO A 54 -32.21 -11.50 20.62
CA PRO A 54 -32.91 -12.48 21.47
C PRO A 54 -34.26 -11.91 21.81
N LYS A 55 -35.34 -12.63 21.47
CA LYS A 55 -36.69 -12.36 22.01
C LYS A 55 -36.61 -12.59 23.52
N LEU A 56 -36.35 -11.53 24.27
CA LEU A 56 -36.52 -11.52 25.72
C LEU A 56 -38.00 -11.75 25.98
N LYS A 57 -38.35 -12.93 26.55
CA LYS A 57 -39.64 -13.14 27.16
C LYS A 57 -39.85 -11.99 28.14
N GLU A 58 -40.98 -11.28 28.04
CA GLU A 58 -41.44 -10.39 29.11
C GLU A 58 -41.65 -11.24 30.36
N GLU A 59 -40.63 -11.43 31.19
CA GLU A 59 -40.81 -11.85 32.55
C GLU A 59 -41.60 -10.75 33.25
N VAL A 60 -42.79 -11.11 33.73
CA VAL A 60 -43.62 -10.19 34.51
C VAL A 60 -42.83 -9.86 35.77
N ARG A 61 -42.27 -8.68 35.76
CA ARG A 61 -41.44 -8.17 36.85
C ARG A 61 -42.34 -7.89 38.03
N VAL A 62 -42.14 -8.60 39.12
CA VAL A 62 -42.86 -8.43 40.38
C VAL A 62 -41.95 -7.71 41.36
N PRO A 63 -42.29 -6.46 41.77
CA PRO A 63 -41.59 -5.76 42.84
C PRO A 63 -41.71 -6.54 44.14
N LYS A 64 -40.68 -6.54 44.98
CA LYS A 64 -40.62 -7.25 46.23
C LYS A 64 -40.35 -6.33 47.40
N LEU A 65 -40.89 -6.71 48.55
CA LEU A 65 -40.55 -6.11 49.83
C LEU A 65 -39.81 -7.15 50.68
N ARG A 66 -38.53 -6.85 50.95
CA ARG A 66 -37.74 -7.67 51.89
C ARG A 66 -37.98 -7.15 53.30
N VAL A 67 -38.38 -8.04 54.17
CA VAL A 67 -38.68 -7.75 55.59
C VAL A 67 -37.63 -8.43 56.45
N THR A 68 -36.96 -7.66 57.28
CA THR A 68 -35.95 -8.13 58.24
C THR A 68 -36.49 -7.86 59.66
N GLU A 69 -36.66 -8.91 60.45
CA GLU A 69 -37.05 -8.89 61.87
C GLU A 69 -35.83 -9.36 62.71
N SER A 70 -35.72 -8.92 63.98
CA SER A 70 -34.59 -9.28 64.86
C SER A 70 -34.44 -10.78 65.12
N ASP A 71 -35.51 -11.49 65.12
CA ASP A 71 -35.57 -12.91 65.53
C ASP A 71 -35.77 -13.89 64.37
N ARG A 72 -35.67 -13.42 63.12
CA ARG A 72 -35.90 -14.25 61.93
C ARG A 72 -34.95 -13.91 60.80
N GLU A 73 -34.67 -14.90 59.94
CA GLU A 73 -33.99 -14.62 58.67
C GLU A 73 -34.82 -13.68 57.80
N PRO A 74 -34.19 -12.76 57.06
CA PRO A 74 -34.87 -11.86 56.12
C PRO A 74 -35.71 -12.66 55.12
N TRP A 75 -36.93 -12.25 54.88
CA TRP A 75 -37.85 -12.88 53.93
C TRP A 75 -38.41 -11.87 52.95
N GLU A 76 -38.78 -12.33 51.73
CA GLU A 76 -39.26 -11.48 50.65
C GLU A 76 -40.74 -11.72 50.41
N PHE A 77 -41.51 -10.64 50.23
CA PHE A 77 -42.91 -10.65 49.87
C PHE A 77 -43.11 -10.04 48.49
N ASP A 78 -43.73 -10.79 47.56
CA ASP A 78 -44.01 -10.37 46.20
C ASP A 78 -45.22 -9.42 46.15
N LEU A 79 -45.03 -8.18 45.65
CA LEU A 79 -46.07 -7.15 45.55
C LEU A 79 -46.85 -7.30 44.22
N ILE A 80 -47.61 -8.37 44.07
CA ILE A 80 -48.41 -8.69 42.86
C ILE A 80 -49.68 -7.83 42.78
N GLY A 81 -50.33 -7.58 43.93
CA GLY A 81 -51.58 -6.84 44.05
C GLY A 81 -51.41 -5.31 44.04
N GLU A 82 -52.52 -4.64 44.31
CA GLU A 82 -52.57 -3.15 44.27
C GLU A 82 -52.49 -2.51 45.66
N ARG A 83 -52.84 -3.28 46.71
CA ARG A 83 -52.89 -2.79 48.09
C ARG A 83 -52.54 -3.90 49.07
N TYR A 84 -51.72 -3.55 50.06
CA TYR A 84 -51.33 -4.42 51.18
C TYR A 84 -51.29 -3.62 52.44
N VAL A 85 -51.63 -4.32 53.55
CA VAL A 85 -51.48 -3.81 54.92
C VAL A 85 -50.36 -4.62 55.59
N LEU A 86 -49.44 -3.93 56.25
CA LEU A 86 -48.37 -4.54 57.02
C LEU A 86 -48.63 -4.23 58.51
N GLY A 87 -48.52 -5.24 59.35
CA GLY A 87 -48.71 -5.09 60.79
C GLY A 87 -48.65 -6.40 61.54
N ARG A 88 -48.89 -6.33 62.84
CA ARG A 88 -48.87 -7.50 63.77
C ARG A 88 -50.15 -8.35 63.75
N SER A 89 -51.24 -7.81 63.22
CA SER A 89 -52.48 -8.53 63.13
C SER A 89 -52.41 -9.70 62.15
N SER A 90 -53.12 -10.81 62.48
CA SER A 90 -53.30 -11.92 61.55
C SER A 90 -54.14 -11.55 60.31
N SER A 91 -54.81 -10.40 60.34
CA SER A 91 -55.58 -9.86 59.23
C SER A 91 -54.75 -9.09 58.21
N CYS A 92 -53.43 -8.83 58.47
CA CYS A 92 -52.55 -8.14 57.55
C CYS A 92 -52.00 -9.12 56.51
N GLU A 93 -51.91 -8.68 55.22
CA GLU A 93 -51.34 -9.48 54.14
C GLU A 93 -49.82 -9.66 54.36
N ILE A 94 -49.17 -8.66 54.97
CA ILE A 94 -47.76 -8.74 55.36
C ILE A 94 -47.65 -8.70 56.85
N LYS A 95 -47.59 -9.92 57.46
CA LYS A 95 -47.57 -10.06 58.91
C LYS A 95 -46.14 -10.02 59.42
N VAL A 96 -45.87 -9.13 60.37
CA VAL A 96 -44.63 -9.04 61.15
C VAL A 96 -44.86 -9.36 62.61
N ASN A 97 -43.92 -10.05 63.26
CA ASN A 97 -44.10 -10.52 64.64
C ASN A 97 -43.45 -9.62 65.69
N SER A 98 -42.89 -8.53 65.30
CA SER A 98 -42.21 -7.58 66.21
C SER A 98 -43.21 -6.83 67.10
N SER A 99 -42.87 -6.71 68.38
CA SER A 99 -43.65 -5.95 69.38
C SER A 99 -43.78 -4.46 69.03
N ILE A 100 -42.90 -3.94 68.21
CA ILE A 100 -42.87 -2.53 67.76
C ILE A 100 -43.94 -2.27 66.70
N ALA A 101 -44.39 -3.31 65.97
CA ALA A 101 -45.37 -3.14 64.94
C ALA A 101 -46.76 -2.97 65.51
N SER A 102 -47.56 -2.00 65.15
CA SER A 102 -48.93 -1.82 65.43
C SER A 102 -49.78 -2.95 64.81
N LYS A 103 -51.05 -3.19 65.30
CA LYS A 103 -51.95 -4.21 64.70
C LYS A 103 -52.04 -4.07 63.19
N GLU A 104 -52.21 -2.84 62.67
CA GLU A 104 -52.09 -2.41 61.29
C GLU A 104 -51.15 -1.24 61.31
N HIS A 105 -49.90 -1.41 60.89
CA HIS A 105 -48.83 -0.37 61.03
C HIS A 105 -48.82 0.58 59.84
N LEU A 106 -48.81 0.04 58.65
CA LEU A 106 -48.73 0.81 57.39
C LEU A 106 -49.54 0.15 56.28
N SER A 107 -49.82 0.89 55.24
CA SER A 107 -50.39 0.40 53.99
C SER A 107 -49.46 0.70 52.81
N ILE A 108 -49.32 -0.26 51.90
CA ILE A 108 -48.60 -0.15 50.65
C ILE A 108 -49.63 -0.22 49.54
N SER A 109 -49.67 0.76 48.65
CA SER A 109 -50.65 0.79 47.56
C SER A 109 -50.08 1.43 46.31
N ARG A 110 -50.58 1.00 45.12
CA ARG A 110 -50.35 1.65 43.84
C ARG A 110 -51.66 1.95 43.15
N ASN A 111 -51.62 2.79 42.12
CA ASN A 111 -52.80 3.16 41.35
C ASN A 111 -53.30 1.96 40.54
N SER A 112 -54.55 1.53 40.74
CA SER A 112 -55.16 0.38 40.05
C SER A 112 -55.31 0.56 38.54
N ARG A 113 -55.33 1.79 38.04
CA ARG A 113 -55.47 2.12 36.61
C ARG A 113 -54.15 2.07 35.84
N ASP A 114 -53.00 2.12 36.52
CA ASP A 114 -51.68 2.08 35.91
C ASP A 114 -50.73 1.19 36.69
N ARG A 115 -50.49 -0.02 36.18
CA ARG A 115 -49.55 -0.99 36.77
C ARG A 115 -48.08 -0.51 36.78
N ARG A 116 -47.78 0.58 36.12
CA ARG A 116 -46.42 1.21 36.10
C ARG A 116 -46.29 2.30 37.17
N SER A 117 -47.40 2.66 37.85
CA SER A 117 -47.31 3.64 38.93
C SER A 117 -46.46 3.11 40.10
N PRO A 118 -45.69 3.98 40.75
CA PRO A 118 -44.86 3.58 41.89
C PRO A 118 -45.72 3.15 43.05
N PHE A 119 -45.24 2.23 43.85
CA PHE A 119 -45.84 1.90 45.11
C PHE A 119 -45.67 3.05 46.11
N VAL A 120 -46.73 3.37 46.83
CA VAL A 120 -46.72 4.38 47.89
C VAL A 120 -46.95 3.69 49.19
N ILE A 121 -46.05 3.88 50.15
CA ILE A 121 -46.19 3.43 51.53
C ILE A 121 -46.73 4.58 52.38
N LYS A 122 -47.70 4.27 53.25
CA LYS A 122 -48.32 5.25 54.14
C LYS A 122 -48.48 4.66 55.55
N ASP A 123 -48.02 5.41 56.55
CA ASP A 123 -48.23 5.09 57.96
C ASP A 123 -49.72 5.17 58.30
N ARG A 124 -50.24 4.20 59.03
CA ARG A 124 -51.62 4.13 59.45
C ARG A 124 -51.85 4.62 60.92
N LYS A 125 -51.17 5.74 61.22
CA LYS A 125 -51.16 6.31 62.58
C LYS A 125 -50.63 5.30 63.59
N SER A 126 -49.55 4.63 63.21
CA SER A 126 -48.89 3.65 64.06
C SER A 126 -48.27 4.26 65.30
N THR A 127 -48.17 3.45 66.41
CA THR A 127 -47.61 3.92 67.68
C THR A 127 -46.13 4.39 67.53
N ASN A 128 -45.33 3.61 66.84
CA ASN A 128 -43.87 3.88 66.70
C ASN A 128 -43.51 4.61 65.43
N GLY A 129 -44.41 4.73 64.45
CA GLY A 129 -44.20 5.45 63.21
C GLY A 129 -43.34 4.71 62.19
N LEU A 130 -43.31 5.23 60.95
CA LEU A 130 -42.47 4.77 59.87
C LEU A 130 -41.30 5.73 59.69
N TYR A 131 -40.07 5.20 59.50
CA TYR A 131 -38.87 6.02 59.40
C TYR A 131 -38.06 5.68 58.16
N ARG A 132 -37.41 6.72 57.60
CA ARG A 132 -36.32 6.58 56.63
C ARG A 132 -35.07 7.14 57.26
N GLY A 133 -34.17 6.28 57.67
CA GLY A 133 -33.03 6.66 58.50
C GLY A 133 -33.48 7.26 59.84
N LYS A 134 -33.19 8.53 60.10
CA LYS A 134 -33.56 9.25 61.34
C LYS A 134 -34.90 10.04 61.24
N GLN A 135 -35.45 10.14 60.01
CA GLN A 135 -36.64 10.98 59.73
C GLN A 135 -37.91 10.15 59.79
N ARG A 136 -38.91 10.57 60.60
CA ARG A 136 -40.22 10.01 60.60
C ARG A 136 -40.98 10.45 59.36
N ILE A 137 -41.65 9.53 58.68
CA ILE A 137 -42.39 9.77 57.44
C ILE A 137 -43.82 9.27 57.59
N GLU A 138 -44.77 10.03 57.03
CA GLU A 138 -46.18 9.63 57.00
C GLU A 138 -46.53 8.92 55.67
N ARG A 139 -45.88 9.36 54.61
CA ARG A 139 -46.12 8.85 53.25
C ARG A 139 -44.84 9.00 52.41
N ILE A 140 -44.50 8.01 51.60
CA ILE A 140 -43.42 8.09 50.65
C ILE A 140 -43.69 7.20 49.42
N GLU A 141 -43.25 7.61 48.26
CA GLU A 141 -43.17 6.77 47.04
C GLU A 141 -41.92 5.88 47.14
N LEU A 142 -42.11 4.57 46.99
CA LEU A 142 -41.03 3.61 47.08
C LEU A 142 -40.18 3.57 45.81
N LYS A 143 -38.86 3.66 45.96
CA LYS A 143 -37.87 3.48 44.91
C LYS A 143 -37.02 2.27 45.23
N HIS A 144 -36.51 1.58 44.18
CA HIS A 144 -35.60 0.46 44.39
C HIS A 144 -34.45 0.82 45.32
N GLY A 145 -34.23 -0.02 46.34
CA GLY A 145 -33.22 0.18 47.37
C GLY A 145 -33.66 1.09 48.53
N ASP A 146 -34.92 1.56 48.58
CA ASP A 146 -35.40 2.29 49.76
C ASP A 146 -35.47 1.36 50.96
N ILE A 147 -34.82 1.80 52.04
CA ILE A 147 -34.81 1.10 53.33
C ILE A 147 -35.59 1.95 54.33
N LEU A 148 -36.64 1.35 54.89
CA LEU A 148 -37.52 1.95 55.87
C LEU A 148 -37.54 1.12 57.15
N THR A 149 -37.78 1.74 58.30
CA THR A 149 -37.88 1.04 59.61
C THR A 149 -39.20 1.33 60.30
N LEU A 150 -39.75 0.32 60.95
CA LEU A 150 -40.90 0.50 61.83
C LEU A 150 -40.40 0.96 63.19
N GLY A 151 -40.58 2.24 63.48
CA GLY A 151 -40.00 2.89 64.65
C GLY A 151 -38.56 3.41 64.43
N PRO A 152 -38.04 4.22 65.40
CA PRO A 152 -36.68 4.71 65.37
C PRO A 152 -35.67 3.57 65.36
N ALA A 153 -34.57 3.70 64.58
CA ALA A 153 -33.55 2.65 64.42
C ALA A 153 -32.84 2.23 65.70
N ALA A 154 -33.03 2.98 66.79
CA ALA A 154 -32.45 2.68 68.12
C ALA A 154 -33.25 1.63 68.93
N LEU A 155 -34.37 1.16 68.43
CA LEU A 155 -35.20 0.17 69.12
C LEU A 155 -34.66 -1.24 68.84
N ALA A 156 -34.48 -2.02 69.96
CA ALA A 156 -33.84 -3.34 69.89
C ALA A 156 -34.61 -4.41 69.08
N ASP A 157 -35.87 -4.22 68.84
CA ASP A 157 -36.76 -5.18 68.11
C ASP A 157 -37.24 -4.60 66.75
N GLY A 158 -36.35 -3.87 66.08
CA GLY A 158 -36.60 -3.11 64.88
C GLY A 158 -36.96 -4.00 63.66
N VAL A 159 -37.97 -3.61 62.89
CA VAL A 159 -38.32 -4.21 61.60
C VAL A 159 -37.82 -3.29 60.48
N THR A 160 -36.98 -3.82 59.60
CA THR A 160 -36.51 -3.14 58.43
C THR A 160 -37.22 -3.63 57.17
N LEU A 161 -37.61 -2.71 56.31
CA LEU A 161 -38.29 -2.94 55.04
C LEU A 161 -37.42 -2.42 53.92
N GLU A 162 -36.97 -3.27 53.03
CA GLU A 162 -36.25 -2.90 51.83
C GLU A 162 -37.09 -3.14 50.58
N PHE A 163 -37.31 -2.12 49.80
CA PHE A 163 -38.05 -2.23 48.53
C PHE A 163 -37.15 -2.61 47.37
N ILE A 164 -37.42 -3.77 46.75
CA ILE A 164 -36.60 -4.33 45.66
C ILE A 164 -37.40 -4.28 44.37
N ASP A 165 -37.00 -3.33 43.49
CA ASP A 165 -37.55 -3.16 42.15
C ASP A 165 -36.45 -2.68 41.16
N PRO A 166 -35.43 -3.50 40.87
CA PRO A 166 -34.33 -3.07 40.05
C PRO A 166 -34.78 -2.68 38.63
N PRO A 167 -34.19 -1.67 37.98
CA PRO A 167 -34.55 -1.26 36.62
C PRO A 167 -34.39 -2.42 35.63
N PRO A 168 -35.20 -2.49 34.55
CA PRO A 168 -35.09 -3.54 33.53
C PRO A 168 -33.65 -3.66 32.94
N VAL A 169 -33.28 -4.89 32.60
CA VAL A 169 -31.92 -5.19 32.09
C VAL A 169 -31.52 -4.29 30.89
N TYR A 170 -32.45 -4.04 29.98
CA TYR A 170 -32.16 -3.15 28.81
C TYR A 170 -31.85 -1.70 29.22
N VAL A 171 -32.43 -1.16 30.29
CA VAL A 171 -32.13 0.17 30.82
C VAL A 171 -30.74 0.21 31.41
N ARG A 172 -30.31 -0.84 32.10
CA ARG A 172 -28.94 -0.96 32.64
C ARG A 172 -27.93 -1.07 31.50
N ILE A 173 -28.19 -1.91 30.49
CA ILE A 173 -27.34 -2.04 29.31
C ILE A 173 -27.20 -0.68 28.62
N PHE A 174 -28.30 0.05 28.42
CA PHE A 174 -28.27 1.38 27.84
C PHE A 174 -27.43 2.38 28.67
N GLN A 175 -27.61 2.39 30.01
CA GLN A 175 -26.82 3.25 30.89
C GLN A 175 -25.32 2.92 30.83
N TYR A 176 -24.95 1.63 30.94
CA TYR A 176 -23.56 1.21 30.85
C TYR A 176 -22.95 1.50 29.48
N SER A 177 -23.71 1.30 28.40
CA SER A 177 -23.28 1.68 27.05
C SER A 177 -23.04 3.18 26.93
N LEU A 178 -23.92 3.99 27.50
CA LEU A 178 -23.76 5.46 27.53
C LEU A 178 -22.51 5.87 28.31
N TYR A 179 -22.28 5.28 29.50
CA TYR A 179 -21.05 5.55 30.27
C TYR A 179 -19.80 5.09 29.53
N GLY A 180 -19.85 3.92 28.87
CA GLY A 180 -18.77 3.42 28.03
C GLY A 180 -18.43 4.37 26.88
N VAL A 181 -19.43 4.80 26.13
CA VAL A 181 -19.27 5.77 25.02
C VAL A 181 -18.73 7.11 25.55
N THR A 182 -19.25 7.61 26.66
CA THR A 182 -18.78 8.88 27.26
C THR A 182 -17.33 8.76 27.74
N GLY A 183 -16.97 7.64 28.38
CA GLY A 183 -15.61 7.37 28.82
C GLY A 183 -14.61 7.28 27.67
N ILE A 184 -14.95 6.54 26.63
CA ILE A 184 -14.13 6.42 25.41
C ILE A 184 -13.96 7.79 24.74
N SER A 185 -15.06 8.56 24.62
CA SER A 185 -15.02 9.91 24.03
C SER A 185 -14.13 10.87 24.84
N ALA A 186 -14.17 10.80 26.15
CA ALA A 186 -13.33 11.60 27.03
C ALA A 186 -11.84 11.23 26.89
N LEU A 187 -11.51 9.93 26.82
CA LEU A 187 -10.14 9.46 26.59
C LEU A 187 -9.62 9.89 25.21
N LEU A 188 -10.46 9.79 24.17
CA LEU A 188 -10.11 10.25 22.83
C LEU A 188 -9.88 11.77 22.80
N ALA A 189 -10.73 12.55 23.46
CA ALA A 189 -10.56 13.99 23.55
C ALA A 189 -9.26 14.36 24.30
N LEU A 190 -8.93 13.65 25.36
CA LEU A 190 -7.69 13.84 26.10
C LEU A 190 -6.46 13.50 25.22
N PHE A 191 -6.52 12.39 24.49
CA PHE A 191 -5.47 11.99 23.54
C PHE A 191 -5.26 13.09 22.48
N ILE A 192 -6.34 13.56 21.83
CA ILE A 192 -6.27 14.65 20.84
C ILE A 192 -5.65 15.90 21.48
N LEU A 193 -6.03 16.24 22.69
CA LEU A 193 -5.52 17.44 23.39
C LEU A 193 -4.02 17.33 23.70
N VAL A 194 -3.53 16.16 24.07
CA VAL A 194 -2.09 15.90 24.28
C VAL A 194 -1.34 15.99 22.96
N GLU A 195 -1.85 15.34 21.91
CA GLU A 195 -1.24 15.40 20.57
C GLU A 195 -1.22 16.83 20.01
N TRP A 196 -2.30 17.59 20.26
CA TRP A 196 -2.45 18.99 19.83
C TRP A 196 -1.33 19.93 20.32
N GLN A 197 -0.75 19.64 21.47
CA GLN A 197 0.31 20.46 22.06
C GLN A 197 1.70 20.18 21.47
N LYS A 198 1.88 19.05 20.77
CA LYS A 198 3.19 18.62 20.26
C LYS A 198 3.67 19.41 19.04
N PHE A 199 2.79 20.15 18.35
CA PHE A 199 3.13 20.93 17.15
C PHE A 199 2.38 22.25 17.13
N GLN A 200 2.95 23.24 16.43
CA GLN A 200 2.34 24.56 16.22
C GLN A 200 2.00 24.73 14.73
N VAL A 201 0.83 25.32 14.45
CA VAL A 201 0.41 25.62 13.08
C VAL A 201 0.49 27.11 12.74
N ASN A 202 0.73 27.97 13.71
CA ASN A 202 0.88 29.41 13.49
C ASN A 202 2.08 29.92 14.31
N PRO A 203 3.18 30.40 13.65
CA PRO A 203 3.32 30.47 12.19
C PRO A 203 3.45 29.08 11.56
N LEU A 204 3.17 29.02 10.24
CA LEU A 204 3.44 27.78 9.48
C LEU A 204 4.95 27.47 9.54
N PRO A 205 5.31 26.18 9.54
CA PRO A 205 6.70 25.80 9.35
C PRO A 205 7.26 26.44 8.08
N GLN A 206 8.45 27.00 8.16
CA GLN A 206 9.16 27.42 6.96
C GLN A 206 9.65 26.16 6.26
N SER A 207 8.83 25.59 5.40
CA SER A 207 9.27 24.49 4.54
C SER A 207 9.84 25.11 3.29
N THR A 208 11.10 24.98 3.09
CA THR A 208 11.72 25.16 1.77
C THR A 208 11.34 23.95 0.95
N ILE A 209 10.43 24.14 -0.01
CA ILE A 209 10.17 23.15 -1.03
C ILE A 209 11.37 23.18 -1.97
N GLY A 210 11.91 22.01 -2.26
CA GLY A 210 13.00 21.85 -3.21
C GLY A 210 12.83 20.58 -4.00
N PRO A 211 13.54 20.44 -5.11
CA PRO A 211 13.50 19.25 -5.95
C PRO A 211 14.02 18.01 -5.22
N VAL A 212 13.72 16.84 -5.77
CA VAL A 212 14.47 15.62 -5.49
C VAL A 212 15.71 15.66 -6.37
N VAL A 213 16.88 15.79 -5.78
CA VAL A 213 18.14 15.82 -6.53
C VAL A 213 18.86 14.48 -6.35
N ILE A 214 19.06 13.79 -7.47
CA ILE A 214 19.72 12.49 -7.51
C ILE A 214 21.15 12.65 -7.95
N TYR A 215 22.09 12.17 -7.15
CA TYR A 215 23.52 12.28 -7.39
C TYR A 215 24.13 10.93 -7.76
N ASP A 216 25.07 10.95 -8.70
CA ASP A 216 25.96 9.84 -8.99
C ASP A 216 26.96 9.59 -7.83
N ARG A 217 27.77 8.56 -7.95
CA ARG A 217 28.81 8.24 -6.95
C ARG A 217 29.89 9.32 -6.81
N ASN A 218 30.01 10.25 -7.76
CA ASN A 218 30.96 11.34 -7.78
C ASN A 218 30.34 12.67 -7.30
N ASN A 219 29.15 12.63 -6.74
CA ASN A 219 28.36 13.78 -6.29
C ASN A 219 28.03 14.78 -7.43
N LYS A 220 27.75 14.28 -8.62
CA LYS A 220 27.21 15.08 -9.73
C LYS A 220 25.72 14.71 -9.91
N PRO A 221 24.85 15.70 -10.16
CA PRO A 221 23.44 15.41 -10.40
C PRO A 221 23.24 14.62 -11.70
N LEU A 222 22.34 13.63 -11.69
CA LEU A 222 21.99 12.85 -12.88
C LEU A 222 21.12 13.64 -13.85
N ARG A 223 20.44 14.65 -13.35
CA ARG A 223 19.65 15.62 -14.11
C ARG A 223 19.89 17.00 -13.50
N GLU A 224 20.17 17.98 -14.33
CA GLU A 224 20.20 19.37 -13.86
C GLU A 224 18.78 19.78 -13.45
N PRO A 225 18.60 20.35 -12.25
CA PRO A 225 17.27 20.79 -11.81
C PRO A 225 16.74 21.85 -12.79
N TYR A 226 15.46 21.70 -13.21
CA TYR A 226 14.82 22.58 -14.18
C TYR A 226 14.84 24.05 -13.76
N SER A 227 14.62 24.32 -12.48
CA SER A 227 14.63 25.66 -11.90
C SER A 227 15.37 25.66 -10.57
N THR A 228 16.16 26.68 -10.35
CA THR A 228 16.81 26.94 -9.05
C THR A 228 15.90 27.67 -8.08
N THR A 229 14.72 28.13 -8.53
CA THR A 229 13.80 28.93 -7.73
C THR A 229 12.36 28.43 -7.91
N HIS A 230 11.81 27.86 -6.83
CA HIS A 230 10.39 27.58 -6.74
C HIS A 230 9.58 28.87 -6.56
N VAL A 231 8.44 28.99 -7.26
CA VAL A 231 7.57 30.15 -7.20
C VAL A 231 6.32 29.86 -6.37
N GLU A 232 6.23 30.47 -5.19
CA GLU A 232 5.02 30.43 -4.36
C GLU A 232 4.12 31.65 -4.62
N HIS A 233 2.88 31.39 -5.03
CA HIS A 233 1.85 32.40 -5.17
C HIS A 233 1.19 32.74 -3.83
N LYS A 234 0.76 34.00 -3.69
CA LYS A 234 0.12 34.53 -2.48
C LYS A 234 -1.39 34.67 -2.59
N SER A 235 -1.95 34.43 -3.77
CA SER A 235 -3.39 34.54 -4.05
C SER A 235 -3.86 33.41 -4.96
N LEU A 236 -5.07 32.89 -4.73
CA LEU A 236 -5.70 31.90 -5.61
C LEU A 236 -5.91 32.42 -7.04
N ALA A 237 -6.05 33.74 -7.21
CA ALA A 237 -6.22 34.35 -8.54
C ALA A 237 -5.00 34.13 -9.46
N GLU A 238 -3.82 33.93 -8.89
CA GLU A 238 -2.58 33.68 -9.63
C GLU A 238 -2.51 32.25 -10.20
N PHE A 239 -3.40 31.34 -9.79
CA PHE A 239 -3.58 30.02 -10.37
C PHE A 239 -4.66 29.95 -11.47
N GLY A 240 -5.25 31.08 -11.82
CA GLY A 240 -6.35 31.13 -12.79
C GLY A 240 -7.64 30.47 -12.28
N PRO A 241 -8.69 30.44 -13.13
CA PRO A 241 -10.00 29.95 -12.71
C PRO A 241 -10.11 28.41 -12.68
N TYR A 242 -9.33 27.71 -13.52
CA TYR A 242 -9.54 26.29 -13.74
C TYR A 242 -8.83 25.39 -12.73
N LEU A 243 -7.59 25.71 -12.31
CA LEU A 243 -6.81 24.87 -11.41
C LEU A 243 -7.49 24.65 -10.04
N PRO A 244 -7.92 25.70 -9.31
CA PRO A 244 -8.59 25.51 -8.03
C PRO A 244 -9.85 24.64 -8.13
N GLN A 245 -10.65 24.86 -9.19
CA GLN A 245 -11.89 24.11 -9.45
C GLN A 245 -11.60 22.66 -9.83
N ALA A 246 -10.59 22.41 -10.67
CA ALA A 246 -10.16 21.06 -11.08
C ALA A 246 -9.68 20.25 -9.88
N VAL A 247 -8.83 20.84 -9.01
CA VAL A 247 -8.33 20.20 -7.79
C VAL A 247 -9.48 19.85 -6.85
N VAL A 248 -10.35 20.81 -6.51
CA VAL A 248 -11.49 20.57 -5.60
C VAL A 248 -12.44 19.52 -6.18
N SER A 249 -12.71 19.53 -7.49
CA SER A 249 -13.58 18.53 -8.11
C SER A 249 -12.99 17.13 -8.17
N SER A 250 -11.66 17.03 -8.18
CA SER A 250 -10.94 15.74 -8.34
C SER A 250 -10.49 15.14 -7.01
N GLU A 251 -9.86 15.93 -6.17
CA GLU A 251 -9.22 15.49 -4.94
C GLU A 251 -10.16 15.50 -3.73
N ASP A 252 -11.01 16.53 -3.62
CA ASP A 252 -11.83 16.75 -2.43
C ASP A 252 -13.15 17.46 -2.76
N THR A 253 -14.09 16.71 -3.27
CA THR A 253 -15.37 17.25 -3.78
C THR A 253 -16.24 17.93 -2.72
N ARG A 254 -15.95 17.77 -1.45
CA ARG A 254 -16.63 18.38 -0.31
C ARG A 254 -15.72 19.30 0.51
N PHE A 255 -14.60 19.72 -0.05
CA PHE A 255 -13.59 20.55 0.61
C PHE A 255 -14.18 21.68 1.45
N ASN A 256 -15.17 22.42 0.92
CA ASN A 256 -15.80 23.55 1.59
C ASN A 256 -16.82 23.14 2.69
N TRP A 257 -17.06 21.84 2.90
CA TRP A 257 -18.14 21.37 3.79
C TRP A 257 -17.65 20.62 5.03
N HIS A 258 -16.36 20.34 5.13
CA HIS A 258 -15.78 19.66 6.29
C HIS A 258 -14.67 20.48 6.93
N LEU A 259 -14.30 20.13 8.15
CA LEU A 259 -13.22 20.74 8.94
C LEU A 259 -11.95 19.85 8.89
N GLY A 260 -11.35 19.74 7.71
CA GLY A 260 -10.10 18.99 7.50
C GLY A 260 -10.25 17.48 7.36
N ILE A 261 -11.33 16.89 7.83
CA ILE A 261 -11.66 15.47 7.70
C ILE A 261 -13.04 15.34 7.06
N ASP A 262 -13.20 14.43 6.10
CA ASP A 262 -14.47 14.13 5.46
C ASP A 262 -15.03 12.76 5.91
N PRO A 263 -15.87 12.71 6.97
CA PRO A 263 -16.43 11.45 7.46
C PRO A 263 -17.29 10.71 6.44
N LEU A 264 -18.00 11.45 5.58
CA LEU A 264 -18.83 10.86 4.53
C LEU A 264 -17.98 10.29 3.39
N GLY A 265 -16.85 10.93 3.08
CA GLY A 265 -15.85 10.41 2.15
C GLY A 265 -15.23 9.12 2.64
N ILE A 266 -14.82 9.08 3.91
CA ILE A 266 -14.29 7.88 4.55
C ILE A 266 -15.31 6.74 4.50
N ALA A 267 -16.55 6.99 4.89
CA ALA A 267 -17.60 5.97 4.86
C ALA A 267 -17.85 5.44 3.44
N ARG A 268 -17.86 6.33 2.42
CA ARG A 268 -18.01 5.94 1.02
C ARG A 268 -16.83 5.09 0.54
N ALA A 269 -15.59 5.52 0.80
CA ALA A 269 -14.38 4.80 0.41
C ALA A 269 -14.34 3.40 1.04
N ILE A 270 -14.70 3.25 2.32
CA ILE A 270 -14.80 1.94 2.99
C ILE A 270 -15.79 1.04 2.24
N VAL A 271 -16.99 1.53 1.91
CA VAL A 271 -18.01 0.75 1.19
C VAL A 271 -17.54 0.37 -0.22
N THR A 272 -16.89 1.29 -0.94
CA THR A 272 -16.39 1.06 -2.30
C THR A 272 -15.26 0.03 -2.30
N ASN A 273 -14.32 0.15 -1.38
CA ASN A 273 -13.16 -0.75 -1.26
C ASN A 273 -13.59 -2.17 -0.79
N LEU A 274 -14.55 -2.27 0.14
CA LEU A 274 -15.11 -3.57 0.55
C LEU A 274 -15.86 -4.28 -0.59
N ARG A 275 -16.54 -3.55 -1.47
CA ARG A 275 -17.24 -4.14 -2.63
C ARG A 275 -16.32 -4.50 -3.77
N GLY A 276 -15.18 -3.82 -3.87
CA GLY A 276 -14.25 -3.93 -5.00
C GLY A 276 -13.11 -4.93 -4.82
N GLY A 277 -12.92 -5.50 -3.62
CA GLY A 277 -11.83 -6.45 -3.32
C GLY A 277 -10.42 -5.83 -3.35
N GLY A 278 -10.30 -4.49 -3.25
CA GLY A 278 -9.02 -3.76 -3.23
C GLY A 278 -9.21 -2.26 -3.02
N ILE A 279 -8.12 -1.52 -2.89
CA ILE A 279 -8.14 -0.05 -2.71
C ILE A 279 -8.46 0.60 -4.06
N ARG A 280 -9.71 1.06 -4.23
CA ARG A 280 -10.19 1.72 -5.45
C ARG A 280 -10.46 3.21 -5.29
N GLU A 281 -10.66 3.69 -4.07
CA GLU A 281 -11.00 5.08 -3.77
C GLU A 281 -10.24 5.56 -2.53
N GLY A 282 -9.53 6.67 -2.64
CA GLY A 282 -8.89 7.38 -1.53
C GLY A 282 -9.89 8.27 -0.80
N ALA A 283 -9.70 8.45 0.51
CA ALA A 283 -10.54 9.28 1.36
C ALA A 283 -9.78 10.45 2.00
N SER A 284 -8.54 10.70 1.58
CA SER A 284 -7.75 11.82 2.12
C SER A 284 -8.25 13.15 1.59
N THR A 285 -8.39 14.14 2.46
CA THR A 285 -8.78 15.51 2.09
C THR A 285 -7.57 16.34 1.64
N ILE A 286 -7.81 17.46 0.93
CA ILE A 286 -6.75 18.43 0.59
C ILE A 286 -6.04 18.88 1.87
N THR A 287 -6.77 19.19 2.94
CA THR A 287 -6.18 19.63 4.22
C THR A 287 -5.29 18.57 4.84
N GLN A 288 -5.64 17.28 4.75
CA GLN A 288 -4.78 16.17 5.20
C GLN A 288 -3.51 16.05 4.36
N GLN A 289 -3.60 16.28 3.05
CA GLN A 289 -2.42 16.29 2.17
C GLN A 289 -1.48 17.45 2.52
N VAL A 290 -2.02 18.65 2.78
CA VAL A 290 -1.24 19.80 3.28
C VAL A 290 -0.65 19.52 4.67
N ALA A 291 -1.42 18.92 5.58
CA ALA A 291 -0.94 18.55 6.91
C ALA A 291 0.28 17.63 6.85
N ARG A 292 0.24 16.63 5.97
CA ARG A 292 1.33 15.69 5.75
C ARG A 292 2.57 16.37 5.16
N SER A 293 2.39 17.25 4.18
CA SER A 293 3.48 17.97 3.54
C SER A 293 4.19 18.93 4.50
N LEU A 294 3.45 19.65 5.37
CA LEU A 294 3.99 20.69 6.24
C LEU A 294 4.53 20.17 7.59
N TYR A 295 3.99 19.05 8.10
CA TYR A 295 4.28 18.54 9.45
C TYR A 295 4.84 17.13 9.44
N ARG A 296 5.73 16.87 8.49
CA ARG A 296 6.35 15.58 8.23
C ARG A 296 6.93 14.93 9.47
N ASP A 297 7.72 15.68 10.25
CA ASP A 297 8.39 15.17 11.46
C ASP A 297 7.40 14.71 12.53
N TYR A 298 6.26 15.39 12.64
CA TYR A 298 5.20 15.01 13.58
C TYR A 298 4.29 13.91 13.02
N VAL A 299 3.90 14.02 11.77
CA VAL A 299 2.98 13.08 11.11
C VAL A 299 3.64 11.71 10.94
N GLY A 300 4.92 11.71 10.57
CA GLY A 300 5.68 10.50 10.27
C GLY A 300 5.52 10.02 8.84
N THR A 301 6.38 9.07 8.45
CA THR A 301 6.54 8.59 7.07
C THR A 301 5.91 7.22 6.83
N GLU A 302 5.75 6.41 7.91
CA GLU A 302 5.21 5.06 7.81
C GLU A 302 3.75 5.02 7.34
N ASP A 303 3.40 4.07 6.51
CA ASP A 303 2.00 3.87 6.11
C ASP A 303 1.23 3.10 7.19
N SER A 304 0.83 3.83 8.23
CA SER A 304 0.20 3.29 9.44
C SER A 304 -1.08 4.02 9.80
N ALA A 305 -1.96 3.34 10.55
CA ALA A 305 -3.16 3.97 11.13
C ALA A 305 -2.80 5.13 12.06
N GLY A 306 -1.66 5.04 12.77
CA GLY A 306 -1.15 6.09 13.63
C GLY A 306 -0.83 7.37 12.87
N ARG A 307 -0.17 7.25 11.70
CA ARG A 307 0.07 8.37 10.81
C ARG A 307 -1.24 9.05 10.38
N LYS A 308 -2.24 8.28 9.96
CA LYS A 308 -3.54 8.83 9.54
C LYS A 308 -4.26 9.59 10.65
N ILE A 309 -4.11 9.16 11.91
CA ILE A 309 -4.65 9.89 13.07
C ILE A 309 -3.90 11.21 13.26
N ARG A 310 -2.57 11.21 13.18
CA ARG A 310 -1.77 12.45 13.30
C ARG A 310 -2.07 13.43 12.17
N GLU A 311 -2.16 12.96 10.90
CA GLU A 311 -2.63 13.78 9.76
C GLU A 311 -3.98 14.46 10.07
N ALA A 312 -4.94 13.69 10.58
CA ALA A 312 -6.27 14.20 10.92
C ALA A 312 -6.23 15.27 12.01
N ILE A 313 -5.39 15.09 13.04
CA ILE A 313 -5.23 16.08 14.13
C ILE A 313 -4.61 17.38 13.60
N VAL A 314 -3.57 17.28 12.76
CA VAL A 314 -2.95 18.46 12.12
C VAL A 314 -3.96 19.14 11.20
N ALA A 315 -4.70 18.38 10.38
CA ALA A 315 -5.71 18.93 9.47
C ALA A 315 -6.81 19.70 10.23
N LEU A 316 -7.31 19.14 11.33
CA LEU A 316 -8.27 19.86 12.21
C LEU A 316 -7.69 21.17 12.75
N LYS A 317 -6.41 21.15 13.16
CA LYS A 317 -5.76 22.35 13.70
C LYS A 317 -5.51 23.39 12.62
N LEU A 318 -5.13 23.01 11.41
CA LEU A 318 -4.98 23.90 10.26
C LEU A 318 -6.30 24.62 9.94
N GLU A 319 -7.41 23.91 9.88
CA GLU A 319 -8.74 24.49 9.60
C GLU A 319 -9.23 25.47 10.68
N MET A 320 -8.67 25.43 11.88
CA MET A 320 -8.99 26.42 12.91
C MET A 320 -8.23 27.74 12.75
N PHE A 321 -7.09 27.73 12.07
CA PHE A 321 -6.20 28.89 11.95
C PHE A 321 -6.19 29.49 10.54
N TYR A 322 -6.54 28.70 9.52
CA TYR A 322 -6.45 29.08 8.10
C TYR A 322 -7.78 28.89 7.40
N SER A 323 -8.11 29.81 6.50
CA SER A 323 -9.31 29.70 5.65
C SER A 323 -9.13 28.60 4.60
N LYS A 324 -10.23 28.13 4.04
CA LYS A 324 -10.23 27.17 2.93
C LYS A 324 -9.37 27.64 1.75
N ASP A 325 -9.46 28.90 1.40
CA ASP A 325 -8.68 29.50 0.31
C ASP A 325 -7.18 29.48 0.62
N GLN A 326 -6.78 29.74 1.86
CA GLN A 326 -5.38 29.66 2.28
C GLN A 326 -4.87 28.21 2.25
N ILE A 327 -5.67 27.27 2.70
CA ILE A 327 -5.30 25.82 2.67
C ILE A 327 -5.19 25.34 1.22
N LEU A 328 -6.13 25.72 0.35
CA LEU A 328 -6.07 25.35 -1.07
C LEU A 328 -4.85 26.00 -1.76
N MET A 329 -4.54 27.24 -1.44
CA MET A 329 -3.35 27.93 -1.94
C MET A 329 -2.07 27.23 -1.51
N LEU A 330 -1.96 26.80 -0.24
CA LEU A 330 -0.83 26.01 0.24
C LEU A 330 -0.68 24.69 -0.52
N TYR A 331 -1.80 24.03 -0.82
CA TYR A 331 -1.80 22.83 -1.63
C TYR A 331 -1.29 23.07 -3.04
N LEU A 332 -1.85 24.10 -3.72
CA LEU A 332 -1.51 24.44 -5.10
C LEU A 332 -0.04 24.84 -5.26
N ASN A 333 0.55 25.47 -4.25
CA ASN A 333 1.96 25.82 -4.25
C ASN A 333 2.89 24.61 -4.03
N ARG A 334 2.41 23.50 -3.43
CA ARG A 334 3.34 22.52 -2.83
C ARG A 334 3.16 21.08 -3.29
N VAL A 335 2.08 20.78 -4.00
CA VAL A 335 1.84 19.40 -4.43
C VAL A 335 2.87 18.96 -5.46
N PHE A 336 3.34 17.73 -5.34
CA PHE A 336 4.27 17.11 -6.27
C PHE A 336 3.58 16.75 -7.59
N LEU A 337 4.18 17.15 -8.72
CA LEU A 337 3.64 16.99 -10.06
C LEU A 337 4.56 16.21 -11.02
N GLY A 338 5.45 15.38 -10.45
CA GLY A 338 6.41 14.57 -11.20
C GLY A 338 7.65 15.36 -11.63
N ILE A 339 8.68 14.65 -12.09
CA ILE A 339 9.88 15.26 -12.68
C ILE A 339 10.49 16.37 -11.80
N ASP A 340 10.52 16.11 -10.48
CA ASP A 340 11.05 17.04 -9.47
C ASP A 340 10.32 18.40 -9.38
N LEU A 341 9.06 18.45 -9.87
CA LEU A 341 8.26 19.67 -9.90
C LEU A 341 7.30 19.73 -8.70
N PHE A 342 7.34 20.86 -8.02
CA PHE A 342 6.46 21.16 -6.89
C PHE A 342 5.64 22.40 -7.16
N GLY A 343 4.33 22.31 -6.91
CA GLY A 343 3.40 23.37 -7.19
C GLY A 343 3.00 23.50 -8.65
N PHE A 344 1.80 24.02 -8.84
CA PHE A 344 1.21 24.13 -10.18
C PHE A 344 1.85 25.20 -11.05
N GLU A 345 2.49 26.22 -10.47
CA GLU A 345 3.21 27.22 -11.28
C GLU A 345 4.43 26.59 -11.96
N ASP A 346 5.27 25.88 -11.19
CA ASP A 346 6.47 25.25 -11.74
C ASP A 346 6.10 24.17 -12.76
N ALA A 347 5.05 23.39 -12.50
CA ALA A 347 4.55 22.39 -13.43
C ALA A 347 3.98 23.02 -14.71
N ALA A 348 3.24 24.12 -14.63
CA ALA A 348 2.70 24.83 -15.78
C ALA A 348 3.81 25.38 -16.67
N GLN A 349 4.83 25.97 -16.07
CA GLN A 349 6.01 26.46 -16.79
C GLN A 349 6.78 25.33 -17.45
N PHE A 350 6.99 24.22 -16.74
CA PHE A 350 7.71 23.07 -17.28
C PHE A 350 6.95 22.42 -18.42
N TYR A 351 5.73 21.92 -18.15
CA TYR A 351 4.99 21.12 -19.12
C TYR A 351 4.45 21.91 -20.31
N PHE A 352 4.10 23.20 -20.11
CA PHE A 352 3.41 23.99 -21.13
C PHE A 352 4.09 25.32 -21.48
N GLY A 353 5.13 25.73 -20.73
CA GLY A 353 5.79 27.02 -20.93
C GLY A 353 4.90 28.23 -20.64
N LYS A 354 3.88 28.04 -19.77
CA LYS A 354 2.87 29.07 -19.43
C LYS A 354 2.82 29.27 -17.93
N ALA A 355 2.43 30.46 -17.48
CA ALA A 355 2.10 30.67 -16.08
C ALA A 355 0.80 29.93 -15.71
N ALA A 356 0.67 29.50 -14.46
CA ALA A 356 -0.51 28.75 -13.98
C ALA A 356 -1.84 29.46 -14.25
N LYS A 357 -1.86 30.79 -14.16
CA LYS A 357 -3.05 31.64 -14.43
C LYS A 357 -3.51 31.61 -15.89
N ASP A 358 -2.58 31.31 -16.83
CA ASP A 358 -2.82 31.37 -18.26
C ASP A 358 -3.14 29.98 -18.87
N LEU A 359 -3.24 28.95 -18.01
CA LEU A 359 -3.59 27.59 -18.43
C LEU A 359 -5.03 27.51 -18.95
N GLU A 360 -5.19 26.84 -20.07
CA GLU A 360 -6.50 26.45 -20.56
C GLU A 360 -7.11 25.32 -19.73
N LEU A 361 -8.43 25.12 -19.85
CA LEU A 361 -9.13 24.04 -19.14
C LEU A 361 -8.52 22.65 -19.38
N SER A 362 -8.08 22.36 -20.60
CA SER A 362 -7.45 21.09 -20.96
C SER A 362 -6.09 20.90 -20.27
N GLU A 363 -5.30 21.94 -20.19
CA GLU A 363 -3.96 21.94 -19.57
C GLU A 363 -4.09 21.84 -18.04
N ALA A 364 -4.94 22.67 -17.44
CA ALA A 364 -5.22 22.61 -16.01
C ALA A 364 -5.75 21.22 -15.58
N ALA A 365 -6.69 20.66 -16.36
CA ALA A 365 -7.21 19.31 -16.10
C ALA A 365 -6.17 18.21 -16.31
N THR A 366 -5.18 18.40 -17.20
CA THR A 366 -4.06 17.48 -17.38
C THR A 366 -3.18 17.45 -16.14
N LEU A 367 -2.76 18.62 -15.62
CA LEU A 367 -1.94 18.68 -14.40
C LEU A 367 -2.64 18.05 -13.19
N VAL A 368 -3.95 18.26 -13.05
CA VAL A 368 -4.71 17.62 -11.97
C VAL A 368 -4.91 16.12 -12.24
N GLY A 369 -5.00 15.73 -13.50
CA GLY A 369 -5.13 14.33 -13.91
C GLY A 369 -3.92 13.47 -13.55
N ILE A 370 -2.71 14.04 -13.56
CA ILE A 370 -1.49 13.29 -13.26
C ILE A 370 -1.21 13.14 -11.76
N LEU A 371 -1.89 13.85 -10.87
CA LEU A 371 -1.65 13.83 -9.41
C LEU A 371 -1.62 12.43 -8.77
N PRO A 372 -2.44 11.44 -9.19
CA PRO A 372 -2.39 10.10 -8.59
C PRO A 372 -1.07 9.37 -8.77
N ALA A 373 -0.37 9.59 -9.90
CA ALA A 373 0.90 8.96 -10.21
C ALA A 373 1.72 9.87 -11.13
N PRO A 374 2.26 11.01 -10.61
CA PRO A 374 2.80 12.07 -11.45
C PRO A 374 3.97 11.65 -12.36
N ASN A 375 4.83 10.76 -11.89
CA ASN A 375 5.93 10.26 -12.72
C ASN A 375 5.45 9.31 -13.83
N SER A 376 4.44 8.46 -13.53
CA SER A 376 3.92 7.48 -14.50
C SER A 376 2.86 8.04 -15.45
N LEU A 377 2.20 9.14 -15.09
CA LEU A 377 1.11 9.75 -15.88
C LEU A 377 1.52 11.06 -16.53
N ASN A 378 2.83 11.43 -16.49
CA ASN A 378 3.26 12.69 -17.08
C ASN A 378 3.01 12.70 -18.60
N PRO A 379 2.59 13.84 -19.17
CA PRO A 379 2.15 13.89 -20.56
C PRO A 379 3.30 13.89 -21.58
N ILE A 380 4.57 13.92 -21.16
CA ILE A 380 5.72 13.83 -22.03
C ILE A 380 5.95 12.36 -22.40
N ASP A 381 5.94 11.51 -21.39
CA ASP A 381 6.26 10.09 -21.49
C ASP A 381 5.04 9.23 -21.81
N ASN A 382 3.89 9.54 -21.19
CA ASN A 382 2.65 8.76 -21.31
C ASN A 382 1.46 9.64 -21.71
N TYR A 383 1.55 10.24 -22.90
CA TYR A 383 0.58 11.21 -23.40
C TYR A 383 -0.87 10.68 -23.43
N SER A 384 -1.08 9.43 -23.86
CA SER A 384 -2.42 8.82 -23.95
C SER A 384 -3.08 8.68 -22.60
N ASP A 385 -2.34 8.21 -21.60
CA ASP A 385 -2.84 8.01 -20.25
C ASP A 385 -3.12 9.35 -19.58
N ALA A 386 -2.19 10.33 -19.74
CA ALA A 386 -2.40 11.69 -19.27
C ALA A 386 -3.72 12.29 -19.82
N LEU A 387 -4.03 12.08 -21.12
CA LEU A 387 -5.29 12.52 -21.71
C LEU A 387 -6.51 11.77 -21.16
N GLU A 388 -6.42 10.49 -20.87
CA GLU A 388 -7.50 9.75 -20.25
C GLU A 388 -7.82 10.30 -18.85
N TYR A 389 -6.80 10.51 -18.02
CA TYR A 389 -6.97 11.08 -16.68
C TYR A 389 -7.45 12.55 -16.74
N ARG A 390 -6.95 13.37 -17.67
CA ARG A 390 -7.50 14.69 -17.98
C ARG A 390 -9.00 14.63 -18.22
N ASN A 391 -9.45 13.71 -19.07
CA ASN A 391 -10.85 13.57 -19.43
C ASN A 391 -11.72 13.18 -18.21
N ARG A 392 -11.17 12.40 -17.26
CA ARG A 392 -11.85 12.09 -15.99
C ARG A 392 -12.02 13.35 -15.13
N VAL A 393 -10.97 14.22 -15.06
CA VAL A 393 -11.03 15.50 -14.33
C VAL A 393 -12.10 16.41 -14.95
N ILE A 394 -12.09 16.62 -16.26
CA ILE A 394 -13.08 17.43 -16.98
C ILE A 394 -14.50 16.91 -16.72
N ALA A 395 -14.70 15.58 -16.70
CA ALA A 395 -16.00 14.98 -16.38
C ALA A 395 -16.46 15.33 -14.94
N ARG A 396 -15.54 15.30 -13.97
CA ARG A 396 -15.83 15.68 -12.58
C ARG A 396 -16.16 17.16 -12.44
N MET A 397 -15.39 18.04 -13.11
CA MET A 397 -15.67 19.49 -13.14
C MET A 397 -17.07 19.80 -13.70
N ARG A 398 -17.44 19.13 -14.81
CA ARG A 398 -18.79 19.23 -15.38
C ARG A 398 -19.87 18.74 -14.41
N ALA A 399 -19.67 17.58 -13.79
CA ALA A 399 -20.62 17.02 -12.82
C ALA A 399 -20.82 17.92 -11.60
N LYS A 400 -19.85 18.78 -11.27
CA LYS A 400 -19.93 19.78 -10.21
C LYS A 400 -20.45 21.14 -10.69
N GLY A 401 -20.67 21.31 -11.99
CA GLY A 401 -21.16 22.58 -12.57
C GLY A 401 -20.11 23.67 -12.69
N PHE A 402 -18.82 23.36 -12.55
CA PHE A 402 -17.73 24.32 -12.75
C PHE A 402 -17.52 24.67 -14.22
N VAL A 403 -17.83 23.76 -15.11
CA VAL A 403 -17.79 23.94 -16.56
C VAL A 403 -19.07 23.41 -17.20
N ASN A 404 -19.50 24.03 -18.29
CA ASN A 404 -20.65 23.57 -19.06
C ASN A 404 -20.28 22.45 -20.05
N GLN A 405 -21.29 21.88 -20.74
CA GLN A 405 -21.09 20.77 -21.67
C GLN A 405 -20.17 21.17 -22.84
N ASP A 406 -20.37 22.35 -23.42
CA ASP A 406 -19.62 22.82 -24.58
C ASP A 406 -18.15 23.08 -24.26
N GLU A 407 -17.87 23.64 -23.07
CA GLU A 407 -16.50 23.83 -22.55
C GLU A 407 -15.82 22.47 -22.34
N ALA A 408 -16.52 21.54 -21.70
CA ALA A 408 -16.00 20.20 -21.45
C ALA A 408 -15.67 19.46 -22.76
N ASP A 409 -16.55 19.55 -23.77
CA ASP A 409 -16.37 18.88 -25.05
C ASP A 409 -15.26 19.53 -25.90
N ARG A 410 -15.07 20.86 -25.82
CA ARG A 410 -13.93 21.54 -26.43
C ARG A 410 -12.64 21.11 -25.79
N ALA A 411 -12.55 21.15 -24.47
CA ALA A 411 -11.34 20.78 -23.74
C ALA A 411 -10.92 19.31 -23.94
N ARG A 412 -11.87 18.39 -24.09
CA ARG A 412 -11.57 16.98 -24.41
C ARG A 412 -11.03 16.77 -25.81
N ARG A 413 -11.44 17.60 -26.76
CA ARG A 413 -10.99 17.53 -28.16
C ARG A 413 -9.71 18.32 -28.43
N SER A 414 -9.35 19.24 -27.54
CA SER A 414 -8.12 20.01 -27.70
C SER A 414 -6.89 19.13 -27.54
N ARG A 415 -5.89 19.37 -28.40
CA ARG A 415 -4.56 18.81 -28.24
C ARG A 415 -3.84 19.56 -27.12
N VAL A 416 -3.20 18.85 -26.25
CA VAL A 416 -2.32 19.42 -25.23
C VAL A 416 -0.93 19.55 -25.84
N GLU A 417 -0.42 20.77 -25.96
CA GLU A 417 0.88 21.04 -26.51
C GLU A 417 1.92 21.04 -25.40
N ILE A 418 2.92 20.16 -25.52
CA ILE A 418 3.98 20.04 -24.53
C ILE A 418 5.14 20.99 -24.91
N ASN A 419 5.70 21.64 -23.90
CA ASN A 419 6.86 22.51 -24.03
C ASN A 419 8.07 21.72 -24.59
N PRO A 420 8.64 22.09 -25.79
CA PRO A 420 9.77 21.37 -26.36
C PRO A 420 11.01 21.32 -25.47
N ARG A 421 11.22 22.36 -24.64
CA ARG A 421 12.37 22.43 -23.72
C ARG A 421 12.23 21.37 -22.61
N ALA A 422 11.01 21.08 -22.15
CA ALA A 422 10.79 20.03 -21.17
C ALA A 422 11.20 18.65 -21.70
N LYS A 423 10.88 18.36 -22.95
CA LYS A 423 11.31 17.14 -23.63
C LYS A 423 12.84 17.03 -23.68
N GLN A 424 13.52 18.10 -24.07
CA GLN A 424 14.98 18.13 -24.12
C GLN A 424 15.65 17.87 -22.77
N ILE A 425 15.11 18.45 -21.65
CA ILE A 425 15.63 18.22 -20.30
C ILE A 425 15.52 16.76 -19.90
N LEU A 426 14.46 16.07 -20.33
CA LEU A 426 14.31 14.65 -20.06
C LEU A 426 15.28 13.80 -20.90
N GLU A 427 15.49 14.17 -22.16
CA GLU A 427 16.43 13.52 -23.06
C GLU A 427 17.90 13.68 -22.57
N ASP A 428 18.24 14.81 -21.94
CA ASP A 428 19.56 15.08 -21.36
C ASP A 428 19.80 14.38 -20.00
N THR A 429 18.81 13.59 -19.49
CA THR A 429 18.96 12.85 -18.23
C THR A 429 20.00 11.73 -18.36
N ILE A 430 20.98 11.72 -17.47
CA ILE A 430 21.97 10.63 -17.39
C ILE A 430 21.28 9.36 -16.87
N ALA A 431 21.45 8.24 -17.58
CA ALA A 431 20.91 6.93 -17.20
C ALA A 431 19.40 6.95 -16.90
N PRO A 432 18.52 7.27 -17.87
CA PRO A 432 17.10 7.51 -17.59
C PRO A 432 16.36 6.29 -17.01
N TYR A 433 16.71 5.07 -17.39
CA TYR A 433 16.16 3.85 -16.76
C TYR A 433 16.54 3.72 -15.29
N PHE A 434 17.80 4.01 -14.96
CA PHE A 434 18.29 4.03 -13.59
C PHE A 434 17.60 5.14 -12.77
N TYR A 435 17.50 6.35 -13.35
CA TYR A 435 16.85 7.50 -12.76
C TYR A 435 15.39 7.20 -12.35
N ASN A 436 14.62 6.59 -13.25
CA ASN A 436 13.23 6.24 -12.93
C ASN A 436 13.12 5.11 -11.90
N GLN A 437 14.04 4.14 -11.93
CA GLN A 437 14.04 3.04 -10.96
C GLN A 437 14.28 3.54 -9.53
N ILE A 438 15.01 4.65 -9.34
CA ILE A 438 15.22 5.26 -8.03
C ILE A 438 13.89 5.67 -7.39
N PHE A 439 12.96 6.24 -8.14
CA PHE A 439 11.65 6.63 -7.59
C PHE A 439 10.83 5.43 -7.14
N LEU A 440 10.93 4.30 -7.85
CA LEU A 440 10.29 3.05 -7.44
C LEU A 440 10.91 2.50 -6.15
N GLU A 441 12.23 2.52 -6.06
CA GLU A 441 12.94 2.09 -4.83
C GLU A 441 12.66 3.05 -3.66
N MET A 442 12.61 4.37 -3.90
CA MET A 442 12.18 5.35 -2.89
C MET A 442 10.77 5.07 -2.40
N GLU A 443 9.83 4.72 -3.30
CA GLU A 443 8.46 4.36 -2.92
C GLU A 443 8.42 3.09 -2.07
N GLU A 444 9.26 2.11 -2.36
CA GLU A 444 9.40 0.90 -1.54
C GLU A 444 9.98 1.19 -0.15
N LEU A 445 11.04 2.00 -0.09
CA LEU A 445 11.77 2.29 1.16
C LEU A 445 11.00 3.25 2.08
N LEU A 446 10.37 4.28 1.53
CA LEU A 446 9.79 5.39 2.27
C LEU A 446 8.25 5.40 2.24
N GLY A 447 7.65 4.53 1.42
CA GLY A 447 6.23 4.57 1.09
C GLY A 447 5.92 5.61 -0.01
N SER A 448 4.91 5.31 -0.84
CA SER A 448 4.56 6.08 -2.06
C SER A 448 4.26 7.56 -1.80
N GLN A 449 3.90 7.90 -0.59
CA GLN A 449 3.54 9.26 -0.22
C GLN A 449 4.74 10.11 0.16
N PHE A 450 5.73 9.52 0.85
CA PHE A 450 6.94 10.22 1.25
C PHE A 450 7.89 10.45 0.06
N ALA A 451 8.03 9.47 -0.80
CA ALA A 451 8.83 9.58 -2.02
C ALA A 451 8.39 10.74 -2.94
N ARG A 452 7.13 11.20 -2.77
CA ARG A 452 6.51 12.29 -3.55
C ARG A 452 6.56 13.66 -2.88
N GLU A 453 7.17 13.81 -1.72
CA GLU A 453 7.13 15.07 -0.97
C GLU A 453 8.25 16.06 -1.28
N GLY A 454 9.28 15.65 -2.02
CA GLY A 454 10.42 16.50 -2.38
C GLY A 454 11.37 16.85 -1.24
N ASN A 455 12.25 17.83 -1.45
CA ASN A 455 13.33 18.17 -0.53
C ASN A 455 14.24 17.00 -0.18
N LEU A 456 14.48 16.12 -1.15
CA LEU A 456 15.32 14.96 -0.94
C LEU A 456 16.61 15.07 -1.78
N ILE A 457 17.69 14.71 -1.15
CA ILE A 457 18.97 14.43 -1.81
C ILE A 457 19.13 12.92 -1.79
N VAL A 458 19.23 12.32 -2.97
CA VAL A 458 19.39 10.89 -3.13
C VAL A 458 20.80 10.61 -3.65
N GLU A 459 21.61 9.96 -2.83
CA GLU A 459 22.94 9.51 -3.22
C GLU A 459 22.87 8.08 -3.76
N THR A 460 23.47 7.85 -4.93
CA THR A 460 23.43 6.53 -5.60
C THR A 460 24.82 5.96 -5.85
N GLY A 461 24.85 4.68 -6.22
CA GLY A 461 26.05 3.99 -6.66
C GLY A 461 26.44 4.24 -8.12
N LEU A 462 25.61 4.93 -8.93
CA LEU A 462 25.82 5.07 -10.36
C LEU A 462 27.22 5.57 -10.73
N ASP A 463 27.92 4.82 -11.56
CA ASP A 463 29.17 5.23 -12.18
C ASP A 463 28.90 5.70 -13.63
N PRO A 464 29.00 7.00 -13.91
CA PRO A 464 28.71 7.54 -15.25
C PRO A 464 29.57 6.93 -16.37
N ASN A 465 30.80 6.54 -16.06
CA ASN A 465 31.68 5.93 -17.07
C ASN A 465 31.23 4.51 -17.40
N MET A 466 30.85 3.74 -16.39
CA MET A 466 30.27 2.40 -16.59
C MET A 466 28.97 2.50 -17.36
N GLN A 467 28.13 3.48 -17.02
CA GLN A 467 26.83 3.70 -17.69
C GLN A 467 27.00 3.99 -19.17
N ILE A 468 27.83 4.96 -19.52
CA ILE A 468 28.11 5.33 -20.93
C ILE A 468 28.71 4.14 -21.70
N ALA A 469 29.62 3.39 -21.06
CA ALA A 469 30.20 2.20 -21.68
C ALA A 469 29.14 1.11 -21.93
N MET A 470 28.18 0.94 -21.01
CA MET A 470 27.09 -0.01 -21.09
C MET A 470 26.10 0.34 -22.21
N GLU A 471 25.62 1.60 -22.24
CA GLU A 471 24.74 2.12 -23.30
C GLU A 471 25.35 1.93 -24.65
N THR A 472 26.59 2.41 -24.82
CA THR A 472 27.33 2.28 -26.09
C THR A 472 27.49 0.82 -26.54
N ALA A 473 27.76 -0.09 -25.60
CA ALA A 473 27.99 -1.50 -25.96
C ALA A 473 26.64 -2.17 -26.35
N LEU A 474 25.55 -1.85 -25.67
CA LEU A 474 24.22 -2.37 -25.97
C LEU A 474 23.72 -1.89 -27.33
N ASP A 475 23.86 -0.58 -27.61
CA ASP A 475 23.45 0.01 -28.88
C ASP A 475 24.21 -0.62 -30.06
N GLN A 476 25.53 -0.82 -29.92
CA GLN A 476 26.34 -1.48 -30.92
C GLN A 476 25.94 -2.92 -31.17
N ALA A 477 25.59 -3.66 -30.09
CA ALA A 477 25.17 -5.05 -30.21
C ALA A 477 23.80 -5.18 -30.89
N ILE A 478 22.85 -4.31 -30.59
CA ILE A 478 21.51 -4.30 -31.21
C ILE A 478 21.63 -3.88 -32.68
N ALA A 479 22.37 -2.79 -32.98
CA ALA A 479 22.55 -2.29 -34.34
C ALA A 479 23.23 -3.31 -35.26
N ALA A 480 24.12 -4.16 -34.72
CA ALA A 480 24.85 -5.17 -35.47
C ALA A 480 24.02 -6.45 -35.76
N ASN A 481 22.84 -6.62 -35.10
CA ASN A 481 22.07 -7.86 -35.12
C ASN A 481 20.58 -7.60 -35.41
N GLY A 482 20.19 -7.70 -36.67
CA GLY A 482 18.86 -7.37 -37.16
C GLY A 482 17.69 -8.25 -36.60
N GLY A 483 17.99 -9.31 -35.84
CA GLY A 483 16.99 -10.16 -35.19
C GLY A 483 16.74 -9.81 -33.73
N VAL A 484 17.48 -8.85 -33.15
CA VAL A 484 17.36 -8.38 -31.76
C VAL A 484 16.90 -6.92 -31.79
N SER A 485 15.77 -6.63 -31.18
CA SER A 485 15.23 -5.26 -31.13
C SER A 485 15.39 -4.61 -29.76
N GLN A 486 15.61 -5.41 -28.70
CA GLN A 486 15.69 -4.93 -27.33
C GLN A 486 16.83 -5.60 -26.56
N GLY A 487 17.28 -4.94 -25.50
CA GLY A 487 18.24 -5.47 -24.58
C GLY A 487 18.19 -4.80 -23.22
N ALA A 488 18.73 -5.46 -22.23
CA ALA A 488 18.90 -4.91 -20.89
C ALA A 488 20.23 -5.37 -20.30
N MET A 489 20.85 -4.48 -19.54
CA MET A 489 22.09 -4.76 -18.84
C MET A 489 22.05 -4.14 -17.44
N VAL A 490 22.66 -4.82 -16.47
CA VAL A 490 22.85 -4.31 -15.11
C VAL A 490 24.21 -4.71 -14.57
N THR A 491 24.91 -3.79 -13.94
CA THR A 491 26.18 -4.04 -13.23
C THR A 491 26.04 -3.68 -11.78
N LEU A 492 26.39 -4.64 -10.90
CA LEU A 492 26.35 -4.48 -9.44
C LEU A 492 27.76 -4.61 -8.85
N ASP A 493 28.04 -3.88 -7.78
CA ASP A 493 29.14 -4.20 -6.87
C ASP A 493 28.66 -5.35 -5.95
N PHE A 494 29.18 -6.54 -6.16
CA PHE A 494 28.73 -7.73 -5.43
C PHE A 494 29.09 -7.72 -3.93
N ARG A 495 30.01 -6.84 -3.47
CA ARG A 495 30.42 -6.73 -2.07
C ARG A 495 29.35 -6.10 -1.20
N ASN A 496 28.57 -5.19 -1.76
CA ASN A 496 27.56 -4.42 -1.02
C ASN A 496 26.19 -4.36 -1.70
N GLY A 497 26.05 -4.84 -2.95
CA GLY A 497 24.80 -4.84 -3.71
C GLY A 497 24.50 -3.53 -4.45
N GLU A 498 25.42 -2.54 -4.44
CA GLU A 498 25.24 -1.27 -5.16
C GLU A 498 25.08 -1.48 -6.66
N THR A 499 24.06 -0.87 -7.27
CA THR A 499 23.91 -0.81 -8.72
C THR A 499 24.78 0.30 -9.30
N LEU A 500 25.75 -0.08 -10.11
CA LEU A 500 26.74 0.83 -10.69
C LEU A 500 26.35 1.34 -12.07
N ALA A 501 25.62 0.56 -12.85
CA ALA A 501 25.08 0.93 -14.15
C ALA A 501 23.84 0.07 -14.48
N MET A 502 22.89 0.64 -15.22
CA MET A 502 21.67 -0.05 -15.63
C MET A 502 21.11 0.55 -16.92
N VAL A 503 20.80 -0.33 -17.88
CA VAL A 503 20.07 0.00 -19.11
C VAL A 503 18.92 -0.99 -19.25
N GLY A 504 17.70 -0.49 -19.49
CA GLY A 504 16.48 -1.29 -19.55
C GLY A 504 15.85 -1.43 -20.93
N GLY A 505 16.50 -0.91 -21.99
CA GLY A 505 15.98 -0.97 -23.35
C GLY A 505 16.89 -0.28 -24.35
N ALA A 506 16.62 -0.44 -25.64
CA ALA A 506 17.38 0.15 -26.74
C ALA A 506 17.23 1.67 -26.82
N ASP A 507 16.01 2.18 -26.61
CA ASP A 507 15.69 3.60 -26.66
C ASP A 507 14.69 3.95 -25.56
N TYR A 508 15.10 4.79 -24.62
CA TYR A 508 14.26 5.26 -23.52
C TYR A 508 13.10 6.15 -24.01
N GLY A 509 13.34 6.93 -25.08
CA GLY A 509 12.31 7.78 -25.66
C GLY A 509 11.19 7.01 -26.35
N GLU A 510 11.46 5.81 -26.87
CA GLU A 510 10.46 4.92 -27.44
C GLU A 510 9.78 4.03 -26.40
N SER A 511 10.53 3.55 -25.42
CA SER A 511 10.01 2.66 -24.37
C SER A 511 10.70 2.88 -23.03
N GLN A 512 9.95 3.31 -22.03
CA GLN A 512 10.43 3.52 -20.65
C GLN A 512 10.35 2.26 -19.80
N PHE A 513 9.80 1.18 -20.36
CA PHE A 513 9.71 -0.10 -19.68
C PHE A 513 11.12 -0.65 -19.41
N ASN A 514 11.49 -0.72 -18.12
CA ASN A 514 12.81 -1.17 -17.70
C ASN A 514 12.89 -2.70 -17.71
N ARG A 515 13.44 -3.26 -18.78
CA ARG A 515 13.54 -4.72 -18.95
C ARG A 515 14.52 -5.38 -17.98
N ALA A 516 15.39 -4.63 -17.33
CA ALA A 516 16.28 -5.17 -16.32
C ALA A 516 15.54 -5.53 -15.01
N THR A 517 14.52 -4.73 -14.63
CA THR A 517 13.85 -4.82 -13.33
C THR A 517 12.37 -5.19 -13.41
N GLN A 518 11.70 -4.93 -14.55
CA GLN A 518 10.26 -5.11 -14.71
C GLN A 518 9.88 -6.25 -15.63
N ALA A 519 10.74 -6.62 -16.60
CA ALA A 519 10.45 -7.74 -17.48
C ALA A 519 10.69 -9.07 -16.77
N LEU A 520 9.64 -9.87 -16.68
CA LEU A 520 9.73 -11.26 -16.29
C LEU A 520 10.09 -12.08 -17.54
N ARG A 521 11.29 -12.65 -17.57
CA ARG A 521 11.83 -13.44 -18.68
C ARG A 521 12.35 -14.78 -18.18
N GLN A 522 12.26 -15.80 -19.03
CA GLN A 522 12.80 -17.10 -18.71
C GLN A 522 14.33 -17.02 -18.65
N PRO A 523 14.98 -17.30 -17.49
CA PRO A 523 16.43 -17.23 -17.35
C PRO A 523 17.16 -18.36 -18.11
N GLY A 524 16.43 -19.35 -18.60
CA GLY A 524 17.03 -20.50 -19.28
C GLY A 524 18.14 -21.15 -18.45
N SER A 525 19.20 -21.57 -19.10
CA SER A 525 20.33 -22.26 -18.45
C SER A 525 21.11 -21.44 -17.41
N THR A 526 20.86 -20.13 -17.27
CA THR A 526 21.46 -19.37 -16.16
C THR A 526 20.89 -19.79 -14.80
N PHE A 527 19.67 -20.35 -14.77
CA PHE A 527 19.04 -20.86 -13.54
C PHE A 527 19.70 -22.12 -12.97
N LYS A 528 20.47 -22.87 -13.77
CA LYS A 528 21.15 -24.13 -13.34
C LYS A 528 22.04 -23.96 -12.11
N ILE A 529 22.60 -22.75 -11.90
CA ILE A 529 23.47 -22.48 -10.73
C ILE A 529 22.81 -22.86 -9.41
N PHE A 530 21.48 -22.69 -9.27
CA PHE A 530 20.77 -23.00 -8.03
C PHE A 530 20.70 -24.48 -7.76
N ALA A 531 20.58 -25.31 -8.79
CA ALA A 531 20.64 -26.78 -8.65
C ALA A 531 22.01 -27.25 -8.21
N TYR A 532 23.07 -26.75 -8.87
CA TYR A 532 24.45 -27.11 -8.52
C TYR A 532 24.83 -26.57 -7.12
N ALA A 533 24.41 -25.32 -6.78
CA ALA A 533 24.63 -24.78 -5.45
C ALA A 533 23.95 -25.61 -4.36
N ALA A 534 22.69 -25.97 -4.54
CA ALA A 534 21.93 -26.78 -3.58
C ALA A 534 22.54 -28.18 -3.39
N ALA A 535 23.06 -28.80 -4.46
CA ALA A 535 23.74 -30.07 -4.39
C ALA A 535 25.06 -29.98 -3.61
N LEU A 536 25.86 -28.95 -3.89
CA LEU A 536 27.14 -28.72 -3.20
C LEU A 536 26.95 -28.40 -1.72
N GLU A 537 25.95 -27.62 -1.34
CA GLU A 537 25.58 -27.34 0.06
C GLU A 537 25.14 -28.58 0.83
N GLN A 538 24.60 -29.59 0.14
CA GLN A 538 24.27 -30.88 0.72
C GLN A 538 25.47 -31.82 0.77
N GLY A 539 26.67 -31.39 0.36
CA GLY A 539 27.90 -32.17 0.40
C GLY A 539 28.08 -33.14 -0.79
N ILE A 540 27.27 -33.01 -1.85
CA ILE A 540 27.48 -33.81 -3.06
C ILE A 540 28.79 -33.36 -3.71
N SER A 541 29.67 -34.35 -3.98
CA SER A 541 30.99 -34.06 -4.55
C SER A 541 30.89 -33.48 -5.96
N PRO A 542 31.60 -32.40 -6.29
CA PRO A 542 31.62 -31.86 -7.65
C PRO A 542 32.18 -32.79 -8.71
N GLY A 543 32.96 -33.83 -8.28
CA GLY A 543 33.46 -34.88 -9.15
C GLY A 543 32.48 -36.05 -9.36
N THR A 544 31.26 -35.99 -8.79
CA THR A 544 30.23 -37.02 -9.03
C THR A 544 29.89 -37.07 -10.51
N ALA A 545 29.97 -38.26 -11.10
CA ALA A 545 29.68 -38.48 -12.50
C ALA A 545 28.21 -38.79 -12.73
N TYR A 546 27.58 -38.06 -13.66
CA TYR A 546 26.18 -38.20 -14.05
C TYR A 546 26.07 -38.75 -15.48
N SER A 547 25.16 -39.70 -15.70
CA SER A 547 24.90 -40.29 -17.02
C SER A 547 24.38 -39.22 -17.99
N CYS A 548 24.88 -39.28 -19.22
CA CYS A 548 24.41 -38.47 -20.35
C CYS A 548 23.22 -39.09 -21.10
N GLU A 549 22.67 -40.21 -20.64
CA GLU A 549 21.45 -40.79 -21.22
C GLU A 549 20.24 -39.95 -20.90
N GLY A 550 19.19 -40.06 -21.75
CA GLY A 550 17.92 -39.37 -21.51
C GLY A 550 17.32 -39.66 -20.12
N LEU A 551 16.46 -38.79 -19.65
CA LEU A 551 15.87 -38.83 -18.30
C LEU A 551 14.36 -38.66 -18.39
N ASP A 552 13.63 -39.58 -17.73
CA ASP A 552 12.21 -39.39 -17.44
C ASP A 552 12.06 -38.94 -15.99
N TRP A 553 11.43 -37.80 -15.78
CA TRP A 553 11.22 -37.22 -14.45
C TRP A 553 9.85 -36.51 -14.37
N GLU A 554 9.02 -36.92 -13.40
CA GLU A 554 7.67 -36.39 -13.16
C GLU A 554 6.78 -36.33 -14.43
N GLY A 555 6.87 -37.38 -15.25
CA GLY A 555 6.07 -37.50 -16.48
C GLY A 555 6.57 -36.67 -17.67
N GLN A 556 7.74 -36.06 -17.54
CA GLN A 556 8.42 -35.34 -18.63
C GLN A 556 9.65 -36.15 -19.08
N SER A 557 9.86 -36.24 -20.39
CA SER A 557 11.04 -36.90 -20.99
C SER A 557 12.04 -35.85 -21.46
N PHE A 558 13.29 -35.99 -21.04
CA PHE A 558 14.38 -35.07 -21.36
C PHE A 558 15.44 -35.83 -22.19
N GLU A 559 15.91 -35.21 -23.25
CA GLU A 559 16.94 -35.75 -24.11
C GLU A 559 18.28 -35.87 -23.36
N GLY A 560 19.12 -36.74 -23.84
CA GLY A 560 20.48 -36.94 -23.34
C GLY A 560 21.37 -35.71 -23.59
N CYS A 561 22.66 -35.83 -23.19
CA CYS A 561 23.65 -34.77 -23.42
C CYS A 561 23.76 -34.42 -24.90
N GLN A 562 23.89 -33.12 -25.19
CA GLN A 562 24.03 -32.62 -26.56
C GLN A 562 25.49 -32.39 -26.97
N ARG A 563 26.39 -32.12 -26.02
CA ARG A 563 27.82 -31.78 -26.26
C ARG A 563 28.77 -32.76 -25.64
N SER A 564 28.29 -33.58 -24.72
CA SER A 564 29.08 -34.56 -23.96
C SER A 564 28.50 -35.97 -24.17
N GLY A 565 29.24 -37.00 -23.79
CA GLY A 565 28.80 -38.40 -23.91
C GLY A 565 29.23 -39.27 -22.72
N GLY A 566 28.59 -40.44 -22.55
CA GLY A 566 28.87 -41.37 -21.46
C GLY A 566 28.39 -40.86 -20.11
N ALA A 567 29.32 -40.53 -19.22
CA ALA A 567 29.04 -39.89 -17.97
C ALA A 567 30.03 -38.74 -17.75
N VAL A 568 29.55 -37.59 -17.19
CA VAL A 568 30.35 -36.41 -16.94
C VAL A 568 30.16 -35.91 -15.51
N ASP A 569 31.16 -35.25 -14.96
CA ASP A 569 31.13 -34.61 -13.66
C ASP A 569 30.35 -33.27 -13.69
N MET A 570 30.17 -32.68 -12.51
CA MET A 570 29.47 -31.39 -12.39
C MET A 570 30.21 -30.27 -13.12
N TYR A 571 31.55 -30.26 -13.13
CA TYR A 571 32.36 -29.24 -13.85
C TYR A 571 32.05 -29.24 -15.34
N THR A 572 32.10 -30.41 -15.96
CA THR A 572 31.79 -30.56 -17.39
C THR A 572 30.32 -30.31 -17.66
N GLY A 573 29.41 -30.81 -16.82
CA GLY A 573 27.98 -30.64 -16.97
C GLY A 573 27.54 -29.14 -16.96
N LEU A 574 28.11 -28.33 -16.04
CA LEU A 574 27.80 -26.90 -15.97
C LEU A 574 28.51 -26.11 -17.08
N ALA A 575 29.77 -26.40 -17.37
CA ALA A 575 30.56 -25.71 -18.41
C ALA A 575 29.98 -25.93 -19.81
N GLN A 576 29.57 -27.15 -20.15
CA GLN A 576 28.93 -27.49 -21.42
C GLN A 576 27.40 -27.22 -21.39
N SER A 577 26.86 -26.81 -20.23
CA SER A 577 25.45 -26.51 -20.04
C SER A 577 24.50 -27.67 -20.33
N GLU A 578 24.91 -28.91 -19.99
CA GLU A 578 24.12 -30.12 -20.26
C GLU A 578 22.82 -30.12 -19.44
N ASN A 579 21.68 -30.27 -20.12
CA ASN A 579 20.36 -30.22 -19.48
C ASN A 579 20.14 -31.42 -18.58
N VAL A 580 20.41 -32.64 -19.11
CA VAL A 580 20.13 -33.87 -18.38
C VAL A 580 21.00 -34.00 -17.13
N VAL A 581 22.24 -33.49 -17.18
CA VAL A 581 23.14 -33.50 -16.02
C VAL A 581 22.62 -32.59 -14.93
N ALA A 582 22.22 -31.35 -15.27
CA ALA A 582 21.61 -30.41 -14.32
C ALA A 582 20.33 -30.98 -13.68
N LEU A 583 19.49 -31.66 -14.44
CA LEU A 583 18.29 -32.33 -13.94
C LEU A 583 18.63 -33.46 -12.97
N ARG A 584 19.64 -34.28 -13.25
CA ARG A 584 20.09 -35.36 -12.34
C ARG A 584 20.67 -34.79 -11.05
N VAL A 585 21.47 -33.74 -11.13
CA VAL A 585 21.95 -32.97 -9.95
C VAL A 585 20.78 -32.48 -9.13
N ALA A 586 19.75 -31.92 -9.79
CA ALA A 586 18.56 -31.42 -9.13
C ALA A 586 17.69 -32.50 -8.48
N GLN A 587 17.66 -33.72 -9.06
CA GLN A 587 16.99 -34.87 -8.42
C GLN A 587 17.62 -35.21 -7.07
N GLU A 588 18.95 -35.20 -6.98
CA GLU A 588 19.66 -35.45 -5.71
C GLU A 588 19.45 -34.29 -4.72
N ALA A 589 19.53 -33.02 -5.18
CA ALA A 589 19.37 -31.84 -4.33
C ALA A 589 17.93 -31.60 -3.89
N SER A 590 16.93 -32.06 -4.61
CA SER A 590 15.49 -31.80 -4.55
C SER A 590 15.06 -30.42 -5.01
N LEU A 591 13.93 -30.36 -5.73
CA LEU A 591 13.33 -29.08 -6.23
C LEU A 591 13.02 -28.12 -5.10
N GLY A 592 12.54 -28.61 -3.95
CA GLY A 592 12.24 -27.79 -2.79
C GLY A 592 13.46 -27.08 -2.18
N ALA A 593 14.64 -27.75 -2.16
CA ALA A 593 15.88 -27.12 -1.72
C ALA A 593 16.35 -26.06 -2.70
N ILE A 594 16.23 -26.33 -4.00
CA ILE A 594 16.57 -25.35 -5.07
C ILE A 594 15.73 -24.08 -4.96
N VAL A 595 14.40 -24.22 -4.77
CA VAL A 595 13.50 -23.07 -4.61
C VAL A 595 13.84 -22.25 -3.36
N ARG A 596 14.09 -22.92 -2.21
CA ARG A 596 14.50 -22.22 -0.99
C ARG A 596 15.80 -21.44 -1.19
N LEU A 597 16.81 -22.08 -1.75
CA LEU A 597 18.09 -21.44 -1.98
C LEU A 597 17.99 -20.26 -2.96
N ALA A 598 17.22 -20.38 -4.03
CA ALA A 598 16.98 -19.29 -4.96
C ALA A 598 16.30 -18.09 -4.26
N LYS A 599 15.34 -18.36 -3.37
CA LYS A 599 14.69 -17.31 -2.55
C LYS A 599 15.67 -16.64 -1.58
N GLU A 600 16.52 -17.41 -0.91
CA GLU A 600 17.57 -16.90 -0.01
C GLU A 600 18.63 -16.08 -0.76
N LEU A 601 18.86 -16.38 -2.04
CA LEU A 601 19.71 -15.62 -2.95
C LEU A 601 18.99 -14.42 -3.63
N GLY A 602 17.78 -14.07 -3.19
CA GLY A 602 17.07 -12.86 -3.57
C GLY A 602 16.14 -12.99 -4.76
N ILE A 603 15.79 -14.19 -5.23
CA ILE A 603 14.75 -14.36 -6.26
C ILE A 603 13.37 -14.19 -5.60
N THR A 604 12.68 -13.09 -5.88
CA THR A 604 11.33 -12.80 -5.38
C THR A 604 10.24 -13.29 -6.33
N SER A 605 10.56 -13.43 -7.62
CA SER A 605 9.69 -13.97 -8.66
C SER A 605 9.14 -15.35 -8.30
N GLU A 606 7.95 -15.70 -8.80
CA GLU A 606 7.30 -16.98 -8.51
C GLU A 606 8.06 -18.15 -9.13
N LEU A 607 8.42 -19.13 -8.32
CA LEU A 607 9.15 -20.32 -8.74
C LEU A 607 8.28 -21.56 -8.57
N ASN A 608 7.99 -22.25 -9.68
CA ASN A 608 7.22 -23.50 -9.69
C ASN A 608 8.16 -24.69 -9.51
N PRO A 609 8.02 -25.51 -8.45
CA PRO A 609 8.93 -26.63 -8.17
C PRO A 609 8.65 -27.84 -9.09
N VAL A 610 8.90 -27.68 -10.38
CA VAL A 610 8.79 -28.72 -11.41
C VAL A 610 10.15 -28.91 -12.09
N PRO A 611 10.42 -30.04 -12.76
CA PRO A 611 11.72 -30.32 -13.39
C PRO A 611 12.21 -29.20 -14.32
N GLY A 612 11.28 -28.60 -15.09
CA GLY A 612 11.57 -27.48 -15.99
C GLY A 612 12.13 -26.21 -15.30
N LEU A 613 11.91 -26.05 -13.97
CA LEU A 613 12.50 -24.95 -13.19
C LEU A 613 14.03 -24.95 -13.31
N VAL A 614 14.66 -26.12 -13.27
CA VAL A 614 16.12 -26.27 -13.33
C VAL A 614 16.69 -25.76 -14.66
N LEU A 615 15.87 -25.81 -15.71
CA LEU A 615 16.19 -25.30 -17.05
C LEU A 615 15.77 -23.86 -17.28
N GLY A 616 15.22 -23.21 -16.22
CA GLY A 616 14.80 -21.80 -16.26
C GLY A 616 13.43 -21.59 -16.89
N GLN A 617 12.48 -22.49 -16.67
CA GLN A 617 11.11 -22.35 -17.17
C GLN A 617 10.30 -21.30 -16.39
N SER A 618 10.58 -21.09 -15.09
CA SER A 618 9.99 -20.02 -14.31
C SER A 618 10.65 -18.69 -14.65
N GLU A 619 9.83 -17.67 -14.85
CA GLU A 619 10.29 -16.33 -15.24
C GLU A 619 10.87 -15.58 -14.04
N THR A 620 11.93 -14.78 -14.29
CA THR A 620 12.60 -13.94 -13.30
C THR A 620 13.03 -12.63 -13.95
N THR A 621 13.42 -11.63 -13.15
CA THR A 621 14.04 -10.43 -13.68
C THR A 621 15.55 -10.61 -13.85
N LEU A 622 16.15 -9.87 -14.79
CA LEU A 622 17.60 -9.84 -14.93
C LEU A 622 18.31 -9.33 -13.67
N PHE A 623 17.68 -8.37 -12.98
CA PHE A 623 18.19 -7.78 -11.75
C PHE A 623 18.31 -8.78 -10.62
N GLU A 624 17.25 -9.57 -10.36
CA GLU A 624 17.29 -10.66 -9.36
C GLU A 624 18.36 -11.69 -9.66
N MET A 625 18.41 -12.16 -10.91
CA MET A 625 19.39 -13.15 -11.34
C MET A 625 20.82 -12.61 -11.20
N THR A 626 21.08 -11.35 -11.56
CA THR A 626 22.40 -10.74 -11.41
C THR A 626 22.82 -10.65 -9.94
N GLY A 627 21.87 -10.29 -9.03
CA GLY A 627 22.09 -10.27 -7.59
C GLY A 627 22.44 -11.63 -7.02
N ALA A 628 21.77 -12.70 -7.48
CA ALA A 628 22.08 -14.07 -7.06
C ALA A 628 23.48 -14.51 -7.47
N TYR A 629 23.92 -14.18 -8.70
CA TYR A 629 25.31 -14.42 -9.14
C TYR A 629 26.32 -13.61 -8.32
N GLY A 630 25.93 -12.42 -7.85
CA GLY A 630 26.72 -11.60 -6.94
C GLY A 630 27.13 -12.34 -5.67
N ALA A 631 26.23 -13.15 -5.09
CA ALA A 631 26.55 -13.95 -3.90
C ALA A 631 27.64 -15.01 -4.17
N ILE A 632 27.61 -15.66 -5.34
CA ILE A 632 28.64 -16.62 -5.73
C ILE A 632 30.00 -15.90 -5.87
N ALA A 633 30.00 -14.74 -6.55
CA ALA A 633 31.17 -13.90 -6.72
C ALA A 633 31.74 -13.40 -5.38
N ASN A 634 30.87 -13.14 -4.41
CA ASN A 634 31.19 -12.66 -3.06
C ASN A 634 31.39 -13.79 -2.03
N ARG A 635 31.85 -14.95 -2.49
CA ARG A 635 32.18 -16.11 -1.62
C ARG A 635 31.02 -16.60 -0.76
N GLY A 636 29.80 -16.52 -1.28
CA GLY A 636 28.60 -17.01 -0.63
C GLY A 636 27.82 -15.97 0.19
N GLN A 637 28.35 -14.77 0.29
CA GLN A 637 27.67 -13.66 0.97
C GLN A 637 26.77 -12.92 -0.02
N TRP A 638 25.46 -12.93 0.21
CA TRP A 638 24.51 -12.21 -0.57
C TRP A 638 24.32 -10.80 -0.03
N ALA A 639 24.43 -9.79 -0.91
CA ALA A 639 24.08 -8.41 -0.67
C ALA A 639 22.84 -8.07 -1.47
N ARG A 640 21.81 -7.49 -0.83
CA ARG A 640 20.60 -7.04 -1.55
C ARG A 640 20.97 -6.02 -2.62
N PRO A 641 20.62 -6.26 -3.89
CA PRO A 641 20.80 -5.25 -4.94
C PRO A 641 19.97 -3.99 -4.64
N HIS A 642 20.58 -2.82 -4.77
CA HIS A 642 19.95 -1.52 -4.52
C HIS A 642 20.58 -0.43 -5.37
N LEU A 643 19.82 0.64 -5.63
CA LEU A 643 20.28 1.82 -6.37
C LEU A 643 20.67 2.94 -5.39
N ILE A 644 19.94 3.05 -4.28
CA ILE A 644 20.01 4.14 -3.32
C ILE A 644 21.01 3.79 -2.19
N ARG A 645 22.03 4.62 -2.04
CA ARG A 645 22.97 4.55 -0.91
C ARG A 645 22.44 5.25 0.33
N ARG A 646 22.00 6.51 0.16
CA ARG A 646 21.45 7.34 1.23
C ARG A 646 20.38 8.28 0.68
N ILE A 647 19.45 8.63 1.55
CA ILE A 647 18.46 9.68 1.31
C ILE A 647 18.60 10.69 2.44
N LEU A 648 18.78 11.96 2.08
CA LEU A 648 18.92 13.06 3.01
C LEU A 648 17.76 14.03 2.83
N ASP A 649 17.35 14.69 3.91
CA ASP A 649 16.36 15.76 3.90
C ASP A 649 17.05 17.11 3.66
N SER A 650 16.93 17.67 2.47
CA SER A 650 17.53 18.96 2.13
C SER A 650 16.86 20.16 2.82
N GLY A 651 15.67 19.94 3.41
CA GLY A 651 14.98 20.94 4.24
C GLY A 651 15.58 21.08 5.64
N ASP A 652 16.30 20.05 6.12
CA ASP A 652 16.85 19.95 7.47
C ASP A 652 18.39 19.80 7.42
N CYS A 653 19.08 20.83 6.93
CA CYS A 653 20.54 20.91 6.85
C CYS A 653 21.05 22.00 7.80
N VAL A 654 22.17 21.74 8.49
CA VAL A 654 22.87 22.76 9.29
C VAL A 654 23.49 23.81 8.36
N ASP A 655 24.09 23.39 7.25
CA ASP A 655 24.55 24.23 6.15
C ASP A 655 23.88 23.76 4.85
N ARG A 656 23.04 24.60 4.27
CA ARG A 656 22.31 24.28 3.02
C ARG A 656 23.20 24.07 1.80
N ASN A 657 24.44 24.54 1.85
CA ASN A 657 25.41 24.36 0.76
C ASN A 657 26.24 23.08 0.94
N ASP A 658 26.11 22.39 2.08
CA ASP A 658 26.80 21.12 2.34
C ASP A 658 25.79 20.00 2.64
N PRO A 659 25.47 19.14 1.66
CA PRO A 659 24.53 18.04 1.82
C PRO A 659 24.87 17.09 3.01
N ARG A 660 26.14 17.01 3.38
CA ARG A 660 26.59 16.15 4.50
C ARG A 660 26.09 16.61 5.86
N THR A 661 25.60 17.85 5.96
CA THR A 661 25.02 18.43 7.17
C THR A 661 23.52 18.23 7.28
N CYS A 662 22.89 17.61 6.27
CA CYS A 662 21.47 17.35 6.21
C CYS A 662 21.11 16.11 7.02
N ARG A 663 19.88 16.09 7.49
CA ARG A 663 19.35 14.94 8.24
C ARG A 663 19.27 13.71 7.33
N VAL A 664 19.85 12.59 7.81
CA VAL A 664 19.73 11.30 7.12
C VAL A 664 18.32 10.74 7.34
N VAL A 665 17.62 10.46 6.24
CA VAL A 665 16.29 9.82 6.23
C VAL A 665 16.43 8.31 6.08
N TYR A 666 17.35 7.89 5.23
CA TYR A 666 17.67 6.49 4.96
C TYR A 666 19.16 6.33 4.70
N ASP A 667 19.76 5.28 5.24
CA ASP A 667 21.16 4.90 4.97
C ASP A 667 21.24 3.38 4.84
N ASN A 668 21.52 2.92 3.62
CA ASN A 668 21.58 1.48 3.31
C ASN A 668 22.63 0.73 4.13
N THR A 669 23.69 1.42 4.57
CA THR A 669 24.75 0.79 5.37
C THR A 669 24.30 0.44 6.78
N THR A 670 23.29 1.15 7.31
CA THR A 670 22.77 0.95 8.67
C THR A 670 21.50 0.10 8.72
N GLU A 671 20.65 0.19 7.68
CA GLU A 671 19.31 -0.43 7.69
C GLU A 671 19.24 -1.75 6.92
N SER A 672 20.02 -1.88 5.83
CA SER A 672 20.00 -3.08 4.98
C SER A 672 21.33 -3.86 4.97
N GLY A 673 22.34 -3.35 5.64
CA GLY A 673 23.73 -3.67 5.41
C GLY A 673 24.27 -4.97 6.04
N ALA A 674 23.44 -5.88 6.48
CA ALA A 674 23.94 -7.20 6.86
C ALA A 674 24.04 -8.09 5.61
N LEU A 675 25.27 -8.35 5.16
CA LEU A 675 25.56 -9.44 4.23
C LEU A 675 24.98 -10.74 4.79
N ALA A 676 24.12 -11.38 4.04
CA ALA A 676 23.60 -12.69 4.42
C ALA A 676 24.56 -13.79 3.92
N GLU A 677 25.09 -14.59 4.81
CA GLU A 677 25.82 -15.82 4.43
C GLU A 677 24.79 -16.87 3.98
N VAL A 678 24.65 -17.04 2.66
CA VAL A 678 23.68 -17.94 2.04
C VAL A 678 24.35 -19.22 1.53
N LEU A 679 25.57 -19.11 1.02
CA LEU A 679 26.37 -20.26 0.58
C LEU A 679 27.64 -20.37 1.41
N SER A 680 28.08 -21.59 1.62
CA SER A 680 29.43 -21.80 2.16
C SER A 680 30.50 -21.28 1.20
N VAL A 681 31.59 -20.78 1.76
CA VAL A 681 32.73 -20.29 0.96
C VAL A 681 33.21 -21.38 -0.04
N ASN A 682 33.21 -22.63 0.38
CA ASN A 682 33.63 -23.77 -0.45
C ASN A 682 32.70 -23.97 -1.65
N THR A 683 31.37 -23.91 -1.45
CA THR A 683 30.39 -24.00 -2.54
C THR A 683 30.55 -22.84 -3.53
N ALA A 684 30.66 -21.63 -3.03
CA ALA A 684 30.82 -20.44 -3.88
C ALA A 684 32.10 -20.49 -4.72
N MET A 685 33.22 -20.91 -4.13
CA MET A 685 34.50 -21.09 -4.84
C MET A 685 34.42 -22.21 -5.89
N THR A 686 33.82 -23.35 -5.54
CA THR A 686 33.63 -24.48 -6.46
C THR A 686 32.73 -24.05 -7.65
N LEU A 687 31.64 -23.36 -7.40
CA LEU A 687 30.79 -22.80 -8.48
C LEU A 687 31.53 -21.80 -9.35
N THR A 688 32.36 -20.95 -8.75
CA THR A 688 33.20 -19.99 -9.50
C THR A 688 34.14 -20.74 -10.46
N ASP A 689 34.78 -21.81 -10.01
CA ASP A 689 35.67 -22.64 -10.87
C ASP A 689 34.89 -23.35 -11.98
N MET A 690 33.67 -23.85 -11.70
CA MET A 690 32.78 -24.41 -12.74
C MET A 690 32.40 -23.37 -13.78
N LEU A 691 32.02 -22.15 -13.33
CA LEU A 691 31.64 -21.03 -14.22
C LEU A 691 32.83 -20.51 -15.04
N ARG A 692 34.04 -20.54 -14.48
CA ARG A 692 35.28 -20.29 -15.25
C ARG A 692 35.46 -21.31 -16.38
N GLY A 693 35.21 -22.56 -16.12
CA GLY A 693 35.22 -23.61 -17.14
C GLY A 693 34.24 -23.33 -18.27
N GLY A 694 33.06 -22.74 -17.94
CA GLY A 694 32.07 -22.31 -18.93
C GLY A 694 32.54 -21.21 -19.86
N VAL A 695 33.41 -20.31 -19.40
CA VAL A 695 34.00 -19.24 -20.22
C VAL A 695 35.30 -19.70 -20.90
N ALA A 696 36.13 -20.46 -20.24
CA ALA A 696 37.42 -20.91 -20.79
C ALA A 696 37.28 -21.86 -22.01
N GLY A 697 36.26 -22.73 -22.02
CA GLY A 697 36.09 -23.72 -23.09
C GLY A 697 34.65 -24.23 -23.27
N GLY A 698 33.69 -23.63 -22.57
CA GLY A 698 32.27 -23.99 -22.63
C GLY A 698 31.45 -23.05 -23.50
N THR A 699 30.16 -22.98 -23.18
CA THR A 699 29.15 -22.21 -23.93
C THR A 699 29.35 -20.71 -23.85
N GLY A 700 30.06 -20.19 -22.85
CA GLY A 700 30.33 -18.76 -22.61
C GLY A 700 31.65 -18.25 -23.19
N SER A 701 32.32 -19.00 -24.05
CA SER A 701 33.67 -18.65 -24.56
C SER A 701 33.76 -17.32 -25.29
N ALA A 702 32.66 -16.81 -25.83
CA ALA A 702 32.58 -15.45 -26.42
C ALA A 702 32.79 -14.31 -25.38
N ALA A 703 32.62 -14.58 -24.09
CA ALA A 703 32.87 -13.62 -23.01
C ALA A 703 34.34 -13.55 -22.58
N ALA A 704 35.23 -14.39 -23.15
CA ALA A 704 36.62 -14.49 -22.72
C ALA A 704 37.38 -13.19 -22.92
N ILE A 705 37.99 -12.67 -21.84
CA ILE A 705 38.82 -11.46 -21.82
C ILE A 705 40.21 -11.72 -21.20
N GLY A 706 40.44 -12.90 -20.70
CA GLY A 706 41.72 -13.33 -20.15
C GLY A 706 42.04 -12.83 -18.75
N LEU A 707 41.01 -12.65 -17.90
CA LEU A 707 41.11 -12.22 -16.49
C LEU A 707 40.57 -13.26 -15.50
N GLY A 708 40.36 -14.50 -15.95
CA GLY A 708 39.78 -15.55 -15.11
C GLY A 708 38.30 -15.34 -14.81
N GLU A 709 37.60 -14.72 -15.75
CA GLU A 709 36.17 -14.46 -15.71
C GLU A 709 35.35 -15.75 -15.56
N ALA A 710 34.28 -15.64 -14.78
CA ALA A 710 33.31 -16.68 -14.51
C ALA A 710 31.94 -16.25 -14.99
N GLY A 711 31.18 -17.11 -15.64
CA GLY A 711 29.87 -16.74 -16.15
C GLY A 711 29.10 -17.88 -16.78
N LYS A 712 27.82 -17.64 -17.02
CA LYS A 712 26.88 -18.64 -17.56
C LYS A 712 25.98 -18.02 -18.64
N THR A 713 25.86 -18.73 -19.73
CA THR A 713 24.91 -18.46 -20.81
C THR A 713 23.50 -18.99 -20.46
N GLY A 714 22.49 -18.28 -20.90
CA GLY A 714 21.08 -18.71 -20.94
C GLY A 714 20.51 -18.53 -22.33
N THR A 715 19.81 -19.53 -22.82
CA THR A 715 19.05 -19.46 -24.08
C THR A 715 17.74 -20.15 -23.82
N THR A 716 16.63 -19.52 -24.17
CA THR A 716 15.31 -20.12 -24.16
C THR A 716 15.02 -20.79 -25.50
N ASN A 717 13.89 -21.54 -25.56
CA ASN A 717 13.49 -22.22 -26.77
C ASN A 717 13.44 -21.25 -27.96
N ASP A 718 13.90 -21.69 -29.10
CA ASP A 718 13.97 -20.94 -30.36
C ASP A 718 14.82 -19.66 -30.30
N GLY A 719 15.62 -19.47 -29.22
CA GLY A 719 16.46 -18.30 -29.08
C GLY A 719 15.70 -16.99 -28.89
N VAL A 720 14.56 -17.04 -28.18
CA VAL A 720 13.74 -15.86 -27.85
C VAL A 720 14.48 -14.95 -26.85
N ASP A 721 15.02 -15.54 -25.79
CA ASP A 721 15.81 -14.82 -24.78
C ASP A 721 17.26 -15.31 -24.83
N LEU A 722 18.18 -14.39 -24.93
CA LEU A 722 19.63 -14.62 -24.91
C LEU A 722 20.20 -13.95 -23.67
N LEU A 723 20.73 -14.73 -22.74
CA LEU A 723 21.29 -14.23 -21.49
C LEU A 723 22.76 -14.59 -21.34
N PHE A 724 23.47 -13.70 -20.66
CA PHE A 724 24.76 -14.02 -20.05
C PHE A 724 24.88 -13.27 -18.72
N ILE A 725 25.24 -13.99 -17.66
CA ILE A 725 25.56 -13.37 -16.37
C ILE A 725 26.96 -13.82 -15.97
N GLY A 726 27.82 -12.84 -15.71
CA GLY A 726 29.21 -13.13 -15.40
C GLY A 726 29.88 -12.07 -14.55
N TYR A 727 31.03 -12.41 -14.01
CA TYR A 727 31.86 -11.57 -13.16
C TYR A 727 33.34 -11.87 -13.32
N VAL A 728 34.14 -10.89 -12.94
CA VAL A 728 35.60 -11.05 -12.80
C VAL A 728 35.90 -11.07 -11.31
N PRO A 729 36.34 -12.20 -10.71
CA PRO A 729 36.47 -12.34 -9.25
C PRO A 729 37.27 -11.23 -8.56
N ASP A 730 38.31 -10.72 -9.24
CA ASP A 730 39.22 -9.68 -8.69
C ASP A 730 38.72 -8.24 -8.89
N ARG A 731 37.52 -8.03 -9.47
CA ARG A 731 37.03 -6.69 -9.86
C ARG A 731 35.79 -6.22 -9.11
N SER A 732 35.26 -6.98 -8.20
CA SER A 732 34.11 -6.64 -7.34
C SER A 732 32.81 -6.36 -8.11
N ILE A 733 32.72 -6.64 -9.41
CA ILE A 733 31.55 -6.40 -10.24
C ILE A 733 30.99 -7.68 -10.82
N VAL A 734 29.65 -7.76 -10.84
CA VAL A 734 28.87 -8.78 -11.57
C VAL A 734 27.97 -8.05 -12.56
N THR A 735 27.90 -8.57 -13.78
CA THR A 735 27.08 -7.97 -14.84
C THR A 735 26.17 -9.02 -15.46
N GLY A 736 24.87 -8.70 -15.53
CA GLY A 736 23.87 -9.44 -16.27
C GLY A 736 23.55 -8.75 -17.59
N VAL A 737 23.34 -9.55 -18.64
CA VAL A 737 22.96 -9.15 -19.99
C VAL A 737 21.76 -9.98 -20.43
N TRP A 738 20.75 -9.31 -20.98
CA TRP A 738 19.63 -9.90 -21.69
C TRP A 738 19.48 -9.23 -23.06
N LEU A 739 19.25 -10.04 -24.10
CA LEU A 739 18.91 -9.59 -25.45
C LEU A 739 17.71 -10.37 -25.96
N GLY A 740 16.77 -9.72 -26.64
CA GLY A 740 15.55 -10.34 -27.13
C GLY A 740 14.62 -9.39 -27.86
N ASN A 741 13.34 -9.78 -27.94
CA ASN A 741 12.27 -8.98 -28.55
C ASN A 741 11.07 -8.88 -27.59
N ASP A 742 10.34 -7.78 -27.60
CA ASP A 742 9.17 -7.57 -26.73
C ASP A 742 8.00 -8.48 -27.08
N ASP A 743 7.87 -8.84 -28.37
CA ASP A 743 6.83 -9.72 -28.90
C ASP A 743 7.17 -11.23 -28.80
N ASN A 744 8.28 -11.56 -28.12
CA ASN A 744 8.83 -12.93 -28.02
C ASN A 744 9.15 -13.57 -29.39
N ALA A 745 9.43 -12.75 -30.43
CA ALA A 745 9.94 -13.28 -31.69
C ALA A 745 11.33 -13.87 -31.51
N PRO A 746 11.68 -15.00 -32.17
CA PRO A 746 13.01 -15.55 -32.17
C PRO A 746 14.07 -14.55 -32.65
N THR A 747 15.19 -14.46 -31.94
CA THR A 747 16.30 -13.55 -32.31
C THR A 747 17.13 -14.03 -33.50
N GLY A 748 17.00 -15.29 -33.88
CA GLY A 748 17.87 -15.92 -34.87
C GLY A 748 19.33 -16.03 -34.47
N SER A 749 19.63 -15.74 -33.19
CA SER A 749 20.98 -15.72 -32.62
C SER A 749 21.10 -16.70 -31.44
N SER A 750 22.27 -16.79 -30.86
CA SER A 750 22.54 -17.60 -29.67
C SER A 750 23.02 -16.72 -28.52
N SER A 751 23.00 -17.27 -27.28
CA SER A 751 23.55 -16.61 -26.09
C SER A 751 25.04 -16.25 -26.19
N GLY A 752 25.74 -16.72 -27.21
CA GLY A 752 27.08 -16.24 -27.56
C GLY A 752 27.10 -14.74 -27.85
N LEU A 753 26.01 -14.19 -28.39
CA LEU A 753 25.87 -12.74 -28.60
C LEU A 753 25.85 -11.97 -27.27
N ALA A 754 25.05 -12.41 -26.30
CA ALA A 754 25.00 -11.80 -24.97
C ALA A 754 26.34 -11.97 -24.22
N ALA A 755 27.04 -13.11 -24.41
CA ALA A 755 28.37 -13.35 -23.87
C ALA A 755 29.43 -12.41 -24.51
N SER A 756 29.37 -12.19 -25.83
CA SER A 756 30.24 -11.25 -26.52
C SER A 756 30.01 -9.82 -26.04
N LEU A 757 28.76 -9.39 -25.96
CA LEU A 757 28.41 -8.06 -25.44
C LEU A 757 28.95 -7.85 -24.01
N TRP A 758 28.80 -8.84 -23.15
CA TRP A 758 29.36 -8.82 -21.79
C TRP A 758 30.91 -8.66 -21.85
N GLY A 759 31.56 -9.42 -22.70
CA GLY A 759 33.01 -9.37 -22.88
C GLY A 759 33.52 -8.01 -23.40
N ASP A 760 32.82 -7.42 -24.40
CA ASP A 760 33.15 -6.13 -24.97
C ASP A 760 32.97 -4.99 -23.96
N TYR A 761 31.88 -5.00 -23.23
CA TYR A 761 31.64 -4.06 -22.14
C TYR A 761 32.69 -4.18 -21.04
N THR A 762 32.95 -5.41 -20.55
CA THR A 762 33.89 -5.64 -19.45
C THR A 762 35.33 -5.27 -19.86
N ARG A 763 35.74 -5.53 -21.11
CA ARG A 763 37.05 -5.07 -21.66
C ARG A 763 37.23 -3.56 -21.57
N LYS A 764 36.20 -2.80 -21.95
CA LYS A 764 36.24 -1.32 -21.83
C LYS A 764 36.41 -0.88 -20.37
N LEU A 765 35.77 -1.53 -19.42
CA LEU A 765 35.87 -1.19 -17.99
C LEU A 765 37.27 -1.45 -17.41
N VAL A 766 37.97 -2.45 -17.90
CA VAL A 766 39.31 -2.83 -17.40
C VAL A 766 40.46 -2.18 -18.19
N GLY A 767 40.13 -1.31 -19.13
CA GLY A 767 41.12 -0.53 -19.90
C GLY A 767 41.92 -1.38 -20.90
N ARG A 768 41.29 -2.38 -21.54
CA ARG A 768 41.88 -3.29 -22.53
C ARG A 768 41.21 -3.18 -23.90
#